data_4c5f1e10874cc79f24d084345cc84c9d
#
_entry.id   4c5f1e10874cc79f24d084345cc84c9d
#
_cell.length_a   1.000
_cell.length_b   1.000
_cell.length_c   1.000
_cell.angle_alpha   90.00
_cell.angle_beta   90.00
_cell.angle_gamma   90.00
#
_symmetry.space_group_name_H-M   'P 1'
#
loop_
_entity.id
_entity.type
_entity.pdbx_description
1 polymer ?
#
loop_
_entity_poly.entity_id
_entity_poly.type
_entity_poly.pdbx_seq_one_letter_code
_entity_poly.pdbx_strand_id
1 'polypeptide(L)'
;MKVTFCGGAGEVGASCYLIEVAGKRILLDCGLRMGAARDPLPDLRLIQDQGVDAIILSHAHLDHSGALPLISREYPLAPIFMTHATADLVRVLLYDSLRIMDNEGEIPIYAEKHVEQMLERIVCLFPQTPLMLPRSEIQLSFHQAGHILGAGCVELKSSSGSLFYSGDISFARQLTVNGASIGKLRPDVAIFESTYGDKLHANRQGEEERLAETVGEVIERGGKVLIPAFALGRAQEVILILQRAMNKGTLPKCPVWVDGMVRDICRVYKLNPNYLPPSLAKRVWRDGEIFFNEEIQPVPRKPQAREEIAKSKDPCIIISSSGMLSGGPSQYYAEQLIGSEDNLIVITGYQDEEAPGRALLNLMETQQERKIQLGERVLPVVAKIEKYNLSAHADRGELIGLAHVLAPKKLFLVHGEPTVTEELAKNLQAEIWGQVEVPSNGQIIELELHKPRKQKQQLKLPSLQKGQPPGEEELELLWEHLLDHDHTFPTSPQQLLLIWQGSSSQDEARELGSLLAHSPYFQQDPKRPFLFSPLPPEKIEQKQEDGPLEMNQMLALVDEYFPPQSGLYKKGARLEEGQVILTFKFPRLAREQYKTQFAQFASVTGWEVELNENTNLQAAQEVLRGLLPSSVQLLKFSYFPEEDSFRAQVSGEVSGEIALDFLQMTGHALSIEYKQQQELKIQSTTEPLEQNQALALIEQAFLGEKYPPHKKSLKQDEDGRYIELSFITPQVGAGYRELLDKLECQTLWRLKLGSSVNQLALLSLARSFVEKEGGILKKNPSYLGAQTKVRISLEQPPKNIEKLEEEFFQETGFHLELGS
;
A
#
# COMPACT_ATOMS: atom_id res chain seq x y z
N MET A 1 15.10 24.99 -10.81
CA MET A 1 15.62 24.04 -9.79
C MET A 1 16.14 22.83 -10.53
N LYS A 2 17.27 22.28 -10.12
CA LYS A 2 17.81 21.05 -10.72
C LYS A 2 18.03 20.03 -9.61
N VAL A 3 17.67 18.79 -9.85
CA VAL A 3 17.80 17.68 -8.91
C VAL A 3 18.65 16.61 -9.55
N THR A 4 19.74 16.20 -8.88
CA THR A 4 20.60 15.10 -9.30
C THR A 4 20.49 13.96 -8.28
N PHE A 5 20.18 12.78 -8.75
CA PHE A 5 20.02 11.58 -7.94
C PHE A 5 21.34 10.79 -7.92
N CYS A 6 22.17 11.03 -6.92
CA CYS A 6 23.49 10.40 -6.81
C CYS A 6 23.43 8.99 -6.24
N GLY A 7 22.35 8.65 -5.53
CA GLY A 7 22.07 7.37 -4.91
C GLY A 7 20.67 7.35 -4.31
N GLY A 8 20.17 6.17 -3.92
CA GLY A 8 18.86 5.99 -3.31
C GLY A 8 17.67 6.07 -4.28
N ALA A 9 17.90 6.14 -5.58
CA ALA A 9 16.87 6.13 -6.60
C ALA A 9 16.76 4.72 -7.22
N GLY A 10 15.62 4.04 -6.99
CA GLY A 10 15.42 2.64 -7.40
C GLY A 10 16.20 1.62 -6.55
N GLU A 11 16.56 1.99 -5.33
CA GLU A 11 17.19 1.13 -4.35
C GLU A 11 16.90 1.61 -2.93
N VAL A 12 17.08 0.77 -1.93
CA VAL A 12 17.14 1.13 -0.52
C VAL A 12 18.61 1.31 -0.14
N GLY A 13 18.96 2.46 0.44
CA GLY A 13 20.33 2.79 0.85
C GLY A 13 21.04 3.79 -0.09
N ALA A 14 22.24 4.23 0.32
CA ALA A 14 23.05 5.26 -0.35
C ALA A 14 22.27 6.53 -0.72
N SER A 15 21.30 6.92 0.10
CA SER A 15 20.50 8.13 -0.13
C SER A 15 21.39 9.35 -0.30
N CYS A 16 21.33 10.00 -1.49
CA CYS A 16 22.18 11.12 -1.82
C CYS A 16 21.59 11.93 -2.97
N TYR A 17 21.10 13.16 -2.68
CA TYR A 17 20.41 14.00 -3.65
C TYR A 17 21.01 15.40 -3.66
N LEU A 18 21.49 15.83 -4.83
CA LEU A 18 22.02 17.18 -5.00
C LEU A 18 20.94 18.10 -5.56
N ILE A 19 20.63 19.16 -4.83
CA ILE A 19 19.63 20.16 -5.19
C ILE A 19 20.33 21.46 -5.57
N GLU A 20 20.12 21.89 -6.81
CA GLU A 20 20.60 23.18 -7.28
C GLU A 20 19.41 24.15 -7.37
N VAL A 21 19.38 25.15 -6.50
CA VAL A 21 18.32 26.15 -6.40
C VAL A 21 18.86 27.50 -5.96
N ALA A 22 18.36 28.58 -6.50
CA ALA A 22 18.77 29.94 -6.19
C ALA A 22 20.32 30.14 -6.22
N GLY A 23 21.00 29.51 -7.18
CA GLY A 23 22.44 29.55 -7.35
C GLY A 23 23.25 28.84 -6.27
N LYS A 24 22.63 28.00 -5.48
CA LYS A 24 23.24 27.15 -4.43
C LYS A 24 23.11 25.68 -4.72
N ARG A 25 24.11 24.91 -4.31
CA ARG A 25 24.20 23.45 -4.42
C ARG A 25 24.12 22.84 -3.01
N ILE A 26 22.99 22.19 -2.75
CA ILE A 26 22.66 21.64 -1.44
C ILE A 26 22.60 20.12 -1.56
N LEU A 27 23.37 19.41 -0.76
CA LEU A 27 23.33 17.95 -0.69
C LEU A 27 22.37 17.53 0.40
N LEU A 28 21.36 16.72 0.03
CA LEU A 28 20.45 16.07 0.97
C LEU A 28 20.90 14.63 1.15
N ASP A 29 21.30 14.30 2.37
CA ASP A 29 21.87 13.03 2.82
C ASP A 29 23.16 12.63 2.04
N CYS A 30 23.92 11.69 2.59
CA CYS A 30 25.04 11.03 1.92
C CYS A 30 25.29 9.70 2.64
N GLY A 31 24.54 8.66 2.23
CA GLY A 31 24.50 7.36 2.87
C GLY A 31 25.40 6.33 2.23
N LEU A 32 25.36 5.13 2.81
CA LEU A 32 26.01 3.92 2.28
C LEU A 32 24.98 2.91 1.81
N ARG A 33 25.32 2.11 0.80
CA ARG A 33 24.61 0.86 0.50
C ARG A 33 25.00 -0.19 1.52
N MET A 34 24.01 -0.92 2.00
CA MET A 34 24.24 -2.07 2.87
C MET A 34 24.34 -3.32 1.98
N GLY A 35 25.26 -4.23 2.27
CA GLY A 35 25.48 -5.48 1.51
C GLY A 35 26.83 -5.55 0.78
N ALA A 36 27.38 -6.74 0.66
CA ALA A 36 28.76 -6.97 0.17
C ALA A 36 28.90 -6.95 -1.36
N ALA A 37 27.82 -7.00 -2.14
CA ALA A 37 27.87 -7.24 -3.59
C ALA A 37 27.98 -5.96 -4.44
N ARG A 38 27.86 -4.74 -3.86
CA ARG A 38 27.82 -3.47 -4.60
C ARG A 38 28.80 -2.45 -4.01
N ASP A 39 29.21 -1.49 -4.83
CA ASP A 39 29.92 -0.30 -4.34
C ASP A 39 29.10 0.36 -3.22
N PRO A 40 29.64 0.50 -1.99
CA PRO A 40 28.88 1.05 -0.87
C PRO A 40 28.57 2.53 -1.04
N LEU A 41 29.27 3.26 -1.90
CA LEU A 41 29.12 4.71 -2.07
C LEU A 41 28.02 5.08 -3.09
N PRO A 42 27.36 6.21 -2.90
CA PRO A 42 26.60 6.87 -3.97
C PRO A 42 27.56 7.33 -5.08
N ASP A 43 27.05 7.70 -6.25
CA ASP A 43 27.89 8.23 -7.34
C ASP A 43 28.33 9.69 -7.06
N LEU A 44 29.38 9.83 -6.27
CA LEU A 44 29.93 11.13 -5.89
C LEU A 44 30.62 11.86 -7.05
N ARG A 45 30.88 11.18 -8.19
CA ARG A 45 31.45 11.83 -9.40
C ARG A 45 30.51 12.92 -9.94
N LEU A 46 29.21 12.77 -9.75
CA LEU A 46 28.19 13.74 -10.16
C LEU A 46 28.25 15.07 -9.39
N ILE A 47 29.00 15.12 -8.29
CA ILE A 47 29.10 16.26 -7.40
C ILE A 47 30.40 17.03 -7.63
N GLN A 48 31.45 16.38 -8.17
CA GLN A 48 32.84 16.84 -8.11
C GLN A 48 33.10 18.23 -8.73
N ASP A 49 32.49 18.57 -9.86
CA ASP A 49 32.97 19.70 -10.70
C ASP A 49 32.65 21.09 -10.14
N GLN A 50 31.69 21.27 -9.26
CA GLN A 50 31.21 22.61 -8.86
C GLN A 50 31.08 22.81 -7.34
N GLY A 51 31.42 21.81 -6.53
CA GLY A 51 31.38 21.92 -5.07
C GLY A 51 29.99 21.79 -4.46
N VAL A 52 29.91 21.90 -3.15
CA VAL A 52 28.68 21.86 -2.34
C VAL A 52 28.67 23.05 -1.39
N ASP A 53 27.58 23.82 -1.36
CA ASP A 53 27.44 24.98 -0.47
C ASP A 53 26.94 24.58 0.93
N ALA A 54 26.16 23.52 1.05
CA ALA A 54 25.63 23.01 2.31
C ALA A 54 25.26 21.52 2.19
N ILE A 55 25.38 20.82 3.31
CA ILE A 55 24.93 19.41 3.46
C ILE A 55 23.82 19.41 4.49
N ILE A 56 22.74 18.69 4.23
CA ILE A 56 21.60 18.58 5.13
C ILE A 56 21.33 17.10 5.36
N LEU A 57 21.36 16.64 6.60
CA LEU A 57 21.08 15.27 6.97
C LEU A 57 19.68 15.16 7.56
N SER A 58 18.87 14.28 6.98
CA SER A 58 17.51 13.99 7.44
C SER A 58 17.49 13.22 8.76
N HIS A 59 18.26 12.15 8.88
CA HIS A 59 18.36 11.32 10.07
C HIS A 59 19.66 10.49 10.12
N ALA A 60 19.85 9.74 11.20
CA ALA A 60 21.16 9.20 11.54
C ALA A 60 21.49 7.82 10.93
N HIS A 61 20.55 7.07 10.34
CA HIS A 61 20.86 5.77 9.76
C HIS A 61 22.00 5.84 8.74
N LEU A 62 22.82 4.79 8.65
CA LEU A 62 24.03 4.80 7.83
C LEU A 62 23.77 4.88 6.33
N ASP A 63 22.63 4.41 5.88
CA ASP A 63 22.16 4.54 4.50
C ASP A 63 21.75 5.97 4.12
N HIS A 64 21.77 6.89 5.09
CA HIS A 64 21.63 8.34 4.91
C HIS A 64 22.85 9.13 5.36
N SER A 65 23.60 8.64 6.34
CA SER A 65 24.69 9.38 6.98
C SER A 65 26.09 8.79 6.76
N GLY A 66 26.18 7.53 6.34
CA GLY A 66 27.42 6.75 6.43
C GLY A 66 28.59 7.25 5.56
N ALA A 67 28.33 8.00 4.48
CA ALA A 67 29.37 8.60 3.65
C ALA A 67 29.64 10.08 3.97
N LEU A 68 28.99 10.65 5.00
CA LEU A 68 29.19 12.04 5.40
C LEU A 68 30.65 12.42 5.73
N PRO A 69 31.45 11.58 6.44
CA PRO A 69 32.85 11.93 6.70
C PRO A 69 33.64 12.07 5.42
N LEU A 70 33.33 11.28 4.39
CA LEU A 70 34.01 11.36 3.10
C LEU A 70 33.67 12.67 2.38
N ILE A 71 32.37 12.94 2.20
CA ILE A 71 31.94 14.17 1.49
C ILE A 71 32.30 15.45 2.25
N SER A 72 32.28 15.42 3.58
CA SER A 72 32.69 16.54 4.41
C SER A 72 34.18 16.84 4.27
N ARG A 73 35.03 15.84 4.07
CA ARG A 73 36.46 15.99 3.78
C ARG A 73 36.68 16.67 2.43
N GLU A 74 35.93 16.27 1.41
CA GLU A 74 36.05 16.84 0.06
C GLU A 74 35.54 18.31 0.00
N TYR A 75 34.51 18.64 0.80
CA TYR A 75 33.94 19.99 0.85
C TYR A 75 34.03 20.60 2.26
N PRO A 76 35.27 20.96 2.72
CA PRO A 76 35.51 21.36 4.11
C PRO A 76 34.85 22.67 4.52
N LEU A 77 34.38 23.47 3.56
CA LEU A 77 33.69 24.74 3.82
C LEU A 77 32.17 24.61 3.88
N ALA A 78 31.61 23.46 3.49
CA ALA A 78 30.19 23.23 3.52
C ALA A 78 29.73 22.91 4.98
N PRO A 79 28.86 23.73 5.59
CA PRO A 79 28.27 23.42 6.88
C PRO A 79 27.32 22.22 6.74
N ILE A 80 27.19 21.43 7.82
CA ILE A 80 26.31 20.24 7.85
C ILE A 80 25.18 20.54 8.81
N PHE A 81 23.96 20.58 8.28
CA PHE A 81 22.75 20.87 9.06
C PHE A 81 22.01 19.57 9.42
N MET A 82 21.65 19.42 10.68
CA MET A 82 20.85 18.31 11.18
C MET A 82 20.20 18.68 12.52
N THR A 83 19.37 17.78 13.07
CA THR A 83 18.84 17.99 14.42
C THR A 83 19.88 17.61 15.49
N HIS A 84 19.72 18.11 16.73
CA HIS A 84 20.64 17.81 17.85
C HIS A 84 20.71 16.31 18.12
N ALA A 85 19.56 15.63 18.17
CA ALA A 85 19.52 14.20 18.43
C ALA A 85 20.15 13.38 17.30
N THR A 86 19.99 13.82 16.05
CA THR A 86 20.65 13.19 14.88
C THR A 86 22.18 13.33 15.00
N ALA A 87 22.70 14.48 15.42
CA ALA A 87 24.13 14.70 15.60
C ALA A 87 24.74 13.75 16.66
N ASP A 88 24.06 13.59 17.78
CA ASP A 88 24.52 12.67 18.85
C ASP A 88 24.49 11.21 18.37
N LEU A 89 23.47 10.81 17.59
CA LEU A 89 23.33 9.47 17.04
C LEU A 89 24.38 9.17 15.97
N VAL A 90 24.59 10.10 15.04
CA VAL A 90 25.60 10.00 13.97
C VAL A 90 26.99 9.77 14.56
N ARG A 91 27.33 10.47 15.62
CA ARG A 91 28.60 10.25 16.33
C ARG A 91 28.75 8.77 16.74
N VAL A 92 27.74 8.20 17.38
CA VAL A 92 27.81 6.79 17.86
C VAL A 92 27.91 5.83 16.69
N LEU A 93 27.10 6.04 15.64
CA LEU A 93 27.05 5.14 14.49
C LEU A 93 28.31 5.16 13.64
N LEU A 94 28.90 6.34 13.39
CA LEU A 94 30.13 6.44 12.59
C LEU A 94 31.35 5.84 13.29
N TYR A 95 31.47 5.99 14.60
CA TYR A 95 32.53 5.31 15.36
C TYR A 95 32.35 3.80 15.43
N ASP A 96 31.08 3.32 15.47
CA ASP A 96 30.80 1.88 15.40
C ASP A 96 31.11 1.33 14.01
N SER A 97 30.76 2.07 12.94
CA SER A 97 31.07 1.71 11.55
C SER A 97 32.58 1.56 11.33
N LEU A 98 33.40 2.49 11.84
CA LEU A 98 34.86 2.38 11.80
C LEU A 98 35.36 1.13 12.49
N ARG A 99 34.81 0.81 13.67
CA ARG A 99 35.18 -0.38 14.45
C ARG A 99 34.78 -1.68 13.73
N ILE A 100 33.66 -1.69 13.01
CA ILE A 100 33.23 -2.85 12.22
C ILE A 100 34.19 -3.04 11.04
N MET A 101 34.50 -1.99 10.26
CA MET A 101 35.46 -2.07 9.14
C MET A 101 36.84 -2.55 9.60
N ASP A 102 37.32 -2.08 10.75
CA ASP A 102 38.60 -2.52 11.34
C ASP A 102 38.56 -4.00 11.73
N ASN A 103 37.47 -4.47 12.37
CA ASN A 103 37.31 -5.87 12.78
C ASN A 103 37.16 -6.84 11.59
N GLU A 104 36.56 -6.40 10.50
CA GLU A 104 36.36 -7.19 9.28
C GLU A 104 37.61 -7.14 8.35
N GLY A 105 38.63 -6.35 8.74
CA GLY A 105 39.85 -6.19 7.94
C GLY A 105 39.63 -5.44 6.63
N GLU A 106 38.55 -4.69 6.53
CA GLU A 106 38.26 -3.84 5.38
C GLU A 106 39.10 -2.56 5.42
N ILE A 107 39.43 -2.02 4.24
CA ILE A 107 40.07 -0.71 4.15
C ILE A 107 38.99 0.36 4.44
N PRO A 108 39.11 1.09 5.56
CA PRO A 108 38.09 2.08 5.91
C PRO A 108 37.99 3.19 4.84
N ILE A 109 36.77 3.50 4.42
CA ILE A 109 36.51 4.55 3.42
C ILE A 109 36.81 5.96 3.97
N TYR A 110 36.89 6.11 5.29
CA TYR A 110 37.35 7.30 6.00
C TYR A 110 38.05 6.93 7.32
N ALA A 111 38.86 7.82 7.86
CA ALA A 111 39.53 7.62 9.15
C ALA A 111 38.81 8.36 10.27
N GLU A 112 39.11 8.01 11.53
CA GLU A 112 38.53 8.64 12.73
C GLU A 112 38.67 10.18 12.71
N LYS A 113 39.82 10.70 12.32
CA LYS A 113 40.03 12.17 12.16
C LYS A 113 39.05 12.84 11.20
N HIS A 114 38.53 12.11 10.17
CA HIS A 114 37.56 12.68 9.24
C HIS A 114 36.18 12.75 9.90
N VAL A 115 35.85 11.81 10.78
CA VAL A 115 34.64 11.84 11.60
C VAL A 115 34.72 13.03 12.57
N GLU A 116 35.85 13.21 13.30
CA GLU A 116 36.04 14.34 14.21
C GLU A 116 35.89 15.68 13.50
N GLN A 117 36.58 15.86 12.39
CA GLN A 117 36.49 17.10 11.57
C GLN A 117 35.09 17.35 11.02
N MET A 118 34.36 16.31 10.64
CA MET A 118 32.98 16.41 10.23
C MET A 118 32.08 16.89 11.38
N LEU A 119 32.23 16.28 12.58
CA LEU A 119 31.44 16.63 13.76
C LEU A 119 31.60 18.11 14.15
N GLU A 120 32.78 18.72 13.94
CA GLU A 120 33.03 20.14 14.21
C GLU A 120 32.27 21.09 13.28
N ARG A 121 31.80 20.59 12.11
CA ARG A 121 31.08 21.39 11.10
C ARG A 121 29.58 21.30 11.22
N ILE A 122 29.07 20.52 12.18
CA ILE A 122 27.64 20.33 12.37
C ILE A 122 27.00 21.58 12.96
N VAL A 123 25.93 22.01 12.32
CA VAL A 123 25.02 23.05 12.80
C VAL A 123 23.70 22.42 13.15
N CYS A 124 23.41 22.34 14.44
CA CYS A 124 22.18 21.70 14.93
C CYS A 124 21.00 22.67 14.94
N LEU A 125 19.85 22.19 14.51
CA LEU A 125 18.58 22.90 14.49
C LEU A 125 17.49 22.13 15.24
N PHE A 126 16.59 22.85 15.90
CA PHE A 126 15.35 22.24 16.37
C PHE A 126 14.32 22.16 15.24
N PRO A 127 13.46 21.12 15.23
CA PRO A 127 12.35 21.06 14.31
C PRO A 127 11.48 22.33 14.37
N GLN A 128 10.94 22.74 13.23
CA GLN A 128 10.09 23.93 13.05
C GLN A 128 10.79 25.28 13.34
N THR A 129 12.11 25.27 13.43
CA THR A 129 12.90 26.51 13.56
C THR A 129 13.54 26.83 12.21
N PRO A 130 13.03 27.84 11.49
CA PRO A 130 13.57 28.20 10.18
C PRO A 130 14.93 28.88 10.32
N LEU A 131 15.87 28.55 9.44
CA LEU A 131 17.19 29.15 9.33
C LEU A 131 17.47 29.59 7.90
N MET A 132 17.98 30.77 7.68
CA MET A 132 18.53 31.17 6.36
C MET A 132 19.91 30.54 6.17
N LEU A 133 20.09 29.80 5.08
CA LEU A 133 21.40 29.23 4.75
C LEU A 133 22.43 30.34 4.51
N PRO A 134 23.69 30.14 4.90
CA PRO A 134 24.72 31.17 4.78
C PRO A 134 24.86 31.72 3.35
N ARG A 135 24.86 33.00 3.21
CA ARG A 135 25.04 33.72 1.93
C ARG A 135 24.05 33.28 0.84
N SER A 136 22.81 33.00 1.23
CA SER A 136 21.74 32.57 0.30
C SER A 136 20.40 33.20 0.70
N GLU A 137 19.44 33.13 -0.20
CA GLU A 137 18.03 33.45 0.06
C GLU A 137 17.18 32.17 0.43
N ILE A 138 17.86 31.05 0.69
CA ILE A 138 17.21 29.77 0.93
C ILE A 138 16.98 29.62 2.43
N GLN A 139 15.74 29.43 2.79
CA GLN A 139 15.32 29.08 4.14
C GLN A 139 15.25 27.56 4.28
N LEU A 140 15.94 27.03 5.28
CA LEU A 140 15.89 25.63 5.71
C LEU A 140 14.98 25.50 6.93
N SER A 141 14.10 24.50 6.94
CA SER A 141 13.35 24.07 8.11
C SER A 141 13.34 22.56 8.21
N PHE A 142 13.46 22.02 9.42
CA PHE A 142 13.19 20.61 9.70
C PHE A 142 11.76 20.45 10.23
N HIS A 143 11.06 19.42 9.79
CA HIS A 143 9.78 18.98 10.34
C HIS A 143 9.94 17.60 10.94
N GLN A 144 9.25 17.29 12.03
CA GLN A 144 9.34 15.98 12.67
C GLN A 144 8.91 14.87 11.71
N ALA A 145 9.81 13.94 11.42
CA ALA A 145 9.57 12.84 10.48
C ALA A 145 8.92 11.61 11.14
N GLY A 146 9.07 11.41 12.45
CA GLY A 146 8.44 10.30 13.17
C GLY A 146 9.10 8.93 12.99
N HIS A 147 10.20 8.84 12.22
CA HIS A 147 10.91 7.60 11.92
C HIS A 147 11.76 7.11 13.12
N ILE A 148 12.77 7.85 13.48
CA ILE A 148 13.64 7.62 14.65
C ILE A 148 13.86 8.93 15.43
N LEU A 149 14.52 8.84 16.56
CA LEU A 149 14.88 10.02 17.36
C LEU A 149 15.66 11.04 16.53
N GLY A 150 15.17 12.26 16.48
CA GLY A 150 15.80 13.36 15.75
C GLY A 150 15.55 13.38 14.25
N ALA A 151 14.91 12.36 13.66
CA ALA A 151 14.60 12.36 12.24
C ALA A 151 13.74 13.55 11.82
N GLY A 152 14.15 14.23 10.74
CA GLY A 152 13.50 15.42 10.22
C GLY A 152 13.29 15.40 8.72
N CYS A 153 12.04 15.65 8.30
CA CYS A 153 11.79 16.02 6.90
C CYS A 153 12.38 17.42 6.65
N VAL A 154 12.90 17.63 5.47
CA VAL A 154 13.58 18.87 5.09
C VAL A 154 12.69 19.73 4.21
N GLU A 155 12.48 20.98 4.57
CA GLU A 155 11.88 22.00 3.72
C GLU A 155 12.95 23.00 3.31
N LEU A 156 13.11 23.21 1.99
CA LEU A 156 13.89 24.30 1.40
C LEU A 156 12.93 25.25 0.70
N LYS A 157 13.05 26.54 1.00
CA LYS A 157 12.20 27.57 0.44
C LYS A 157 13.01 28.76 -0.03
N SER A 158 12.81 29.20 -1.27
CA SER A 158 13.45 30.38 -1.87
C SER A 158 12.46 31.12 -2.76
N SER A 159 12.88 32.28 -3.26
CA SER A 159 12.12 33.00 -4.29
C SER A 159 12.01 32.23 -5.62
N SER A 160 12.95 31.32 -5.89
CA SER A 160 13.01 30.49 -7.11
C SER A 160 12.21 29.19 -7.02
N GLY A 161 11.65 28.85 -5.87
CA GLY A 161 10.86 27.66 -5.65
C GLY A 161 11.07 27.03 -4.29
N SER A 162 10.29 25.99 -4.00
CA SER A 162 10.31 25.27 -2.72
C SER A 162 10.41 23.76 -2.94
N LEU A 163 11.12 23.09 -2.04
CA LEU A 163 11.30 21.65 -2.05
C LEU A 163 10.98 21.08 -0.66
N PHE A 164 10.33 19.94 -0.64
CA PHE A 164 10.13 19.09 0.54
C PHE A 164 10.79 17.74 0.31
N TYR A 165 11.64 17.31 1.22
CA TYR A 165 12.22 15.98 1.25
C TYR A 165 11.79 15.26 2.52
N SER A 166 11.16 14.09 2.36
CA SER A 166 10.66 13.34 3.51
C SER A 166 11.77 12.78 4.39
N GLY A 167 12.97 12.48 3.84
CA GLY A 167 13.81 11.47 4.44
C GLY A 167 12.98 10.19 4.63
N ASP A 168 13.28 9.41 5.65
CA ASP A 168 12.41 8.34 6.09
C ASP A 168 11.35 8.90 7.04
N ILE A 169 10.09 8.56 6.81
CA ILE A 169 8.95 9.18 7.47
C ILE A 169 7.98 8.13 8.02
N SER A 170 7.36 8.40 9.17
CA SER A 170 6.30 7.56 9.75
C SER A 170 5.26 8.42 10.45
N PHE A 171 3.99 8.18 10.16
CA PHE A 171 2.86 8.85 10.86
C PHE A 171 2.39 8.05 12.07
N ALA A 172 2.76 6.78 12.13
CA ALA A 172 2.42 5.93 13.25
C ALA A 172 3.13 6.41 14.53
N ARG A 173 2.36 6.59 15.60
CA ARG A 173 2.93 6.91 16.90
C ARG A 173 3.68 5.71 17.45
N GLN A 174 4.96 5.90 17.76
CA GLN A 174 5.82 4.94 18.45
C GLN A 174 5.89 5.23 19.95
N LEU A 175 6.46 4.32 20.75
CA LEU A 175 6.67 4.57 22.17
C LEU A 175 7.82 5.55 22.41
N THR A 176 8.82 5.54 21.53
CA THR A 176 10.04 6.39 21.62
C THR A 176 9.97 7.68 20.86
N VAL A 177 9.16 7.77 19.81
CA VAL A 177 8.99 9.00 19.01
C VAL A 177 7.52 9.22 18.63
N ASN A 178 7.11 10.49 18.55
CA ASN A 178 5.80 10.82 18.01
C ASN A 178 5.81 10.63 16.49
N GLY A 179 4.66 10.33 15.90
CA GLY A 179 4.50 10.31 14.44
C GLY A 179 4.87 11.65 13.79
N ALA A 180 5.02 11.62 12.48
CA ALA A 180 5.37 12.79 11.68
C ALA A 180 4.40 13.96 11.93
N SER A 181 4.97 15.15 12.04
CA SER A 181 4.23 16.40 12.20
C SER A 181 4.71 17.42 11.20
N ILE A 182 3.97 17.54 10.10
CA ILE A 182 4.28 18.41 8.99
C ILE A 182 3.28 19.56 8.99
N GLY A 183 3.79 20.79 8.95
CA GLY A 183 2.95 21.99 8.88
C GLY A 183 2.15 22.07 7.56
N LYS A 184 1.36 23.13 7.43
CA LYS A 184 0.63 23.41 6.18
C LYS A 184 1.61 23.88 5.10
N LEU A 185 2.23 22.95 4.40
CA LEU A 185 3.17 23.20 3.32
C LEU A 185 2.51 23.02 1.95
N ARG A 186 3.07 23.67 0.95
CA ARG A 186 2.70 23.54 -0.46
C ARG A 186 3.97 23.63 -1.30
N PRO A 187 4.84 22.63 -1.25
CA PRO A 187 6.10 22.67 -1.98
C PRO A 187 5.84 22.56 -3.50
N ASP A 188 6.71 23.18 -4.29
CA ASP A 188 6.71 23.00 -5.73
C ASP A 188 7.18 21.59 -6.11
N VAL A 189 8.21 21.11 -5.40
CA VAL A 189 8.82 19.80 -5.59
C VAL A 189 8.79 19.02 -4.29
N ALA A 190 8.49 17.74 -4.35
CA ALA A 190 8.62 16.83 -3.22
C ALA A 190 9.46 15.61 -3.61
N ILE A 191 10.23 15.11 -2.66
CA ILE A 191 10.97 13.83 -2.76
C ILE A 191 10.51 12.98 -1.59
N PHE A 192 9.91 11.81 -1.85
CA PHE A 192 9.40 10.90 -0.83
C PHE A 192 10.13 9.58 -0.86
N GLU A 193 10.32 8.98 0.32
CA GLU A 193 10.64 7.57 0.42
C GLU A 193 9.51 6.70 -0.14
N SER A 194 9.83 5.45 -0.49
CA SER A 194 8.87 4.48 -1.00
C SER A 194 9.06 3.06 -0.45
N THR A 195 9.73 2.92 0.69
CA THR A 195 10.13 1.63 1.30
C THR A 195 8.99 0.62 1.43
N TYR A 196 7.78 1.08 1.80
CA TYR A 196 6.57 0.26 1.92
C TYR A 196 5.41 0.81 1.07
N GLY A 197 5.73 1.31 -0.12
CA GLY A 197 4.77 1.90 -1.05
C GLY A 197 3.76 0.90 -1.66
N ASP A 198 3.99 -0.40 -1.51
CA ASP A 198 3.16 -1.49 -2.05
C ASP A 198 2.07 -1.97 -1.09
N LYS A 199 2.14 -1.67 0.20
CA LYS A 199 1.28 -2.29 1.21
C LYS A 199 0.82 -1.34 2.31
N LEU A 200 -0.17 -1.78 3.06
CA LEU A 200 -0.65 -1.14 4.28
C LEU A 200 -0.08 -1.85 5.51
N HIS A 201 0.25 -1.09 6.54
CA HIS A 201 0.69 -1.65 7.80
C HIS A 201 -0.49 -2.22 8.61
N ALA A 202 -0.21 -3.31 9.33
CA ALA A 202 -1.13 -3.83 10.33
C ALA A 202 -1.28 -2.83 11.50
N ASN A 203 -2.36 -2.99 12.27
CA ASN A 203 -2.53 -2.18 13.48
C ASN A 203 -1.36 -2.40 14.44
N ARG A 204 -0.58 -1.36 14.66
CA ARG A 204 0.64 -1.41 15.47
C ARG A 204 0.39 -1.90 16.89
N GLN A 205 -0.68 -1.44 17.54
CA GLN A 205 -1.00 -1.87 18.89
C GLN A 205 -1.31 -3.36 18.95
N GLY A 206 -2.04 -3.90 17.98
CA GLY A 206 -2.29 -5.34 17.86
C GLY A 206 -1.02 -6.15 17.66
N GLU A 207 -0.07 -5.64 16.85
CA GLU A 207 1.23 -6.29 16.65
C GLU A 207 2.09 -6.27 17.93
N GLU A 208 2.06 -5.19 18.72
CA GLU A 208 2.75 -5.09 19.99
C GLU A 208 2.16 -6.05 21.04
N GLU A 209 0.83 -6.18 21.09
CA GLU A 209 0.13 -7.13 21.98
C GLU A 209 0.42 -8.57 21.57
N ARG A 210 0.31 -8.90 20.28
CA ARG A 210 0.66 -10.23 19.75
C ARG A 210 2.11 -10.62 20.02
N LEU A 211 3.05 -9.67 19.88
CA LEU A 211 4.46 -9.90 20.24
C LEU A 211 4.59 -10.28 21.71
N ALA A 212 3.97 -9.51 22.61
CA ALA A 212 4.05 -9.75 24.05
C ALA A 212 3.44 -11.10 24.45
N GLU A 213 2.31 -11.48 23.87
CA GLU A 213 1.64 -12.77 24.09
C GLU A 213 2.51 -13.94 23.63
N THR A 214 2.99 -13.91 22.38
CA THR A 214 3.83 -14.99 21.85
C THR A 214 5.13 -15.14 22.61
N VAL A 215 5.76 -14.03 23.00
CA VAL A 215 6.97 -14.05 23.85
C VAL A 215 6.64 -14.65 25.21
N GLY A 216 5.49 -14.29 25.80
CA GLY A 216 5.02 -14.83 27.09
C GLY A 216 4.86 -16.35 27.06
N GLU A 217 4.20 -16.88 26.05
CA GLU A 217 4.01 -18.33 25.84
C GLU A 217 5.35 -19.09 25.80
N VAL A 218 6.36 -18.53 25.13
CA VAL A 218 7.70 -19.15 25.06
C VAL A 218 8.40 -19.13 26.39
N ILE A 219 8.35 -18.02 27.12
CA ILE A 219 8.96 -17.90 28.46
C ILE A 219 8.29 -18.84 29.46
N GLU A 220 6.97 -18.96 29.45
CA GLU A 220 6.21 -19.87 30.36
C GLU A 220 6.56 -21.33 30.13
N ARG A 221 6.84 -21.76 28.91
CA ARG A 221 7.29 -23.13 28.61
C ARG A 221 8.80 -23.35 28.86
N GLY A 222 9.55 -22.33 29.31
CA GLY A 222 10.97 -22.41 29.63
C GLY A 222 11.91 -22.15 28.47
N GLY A 223 11.40 -21.69 27.35
CA GLY A 223 12.20 -21.37 26.14
C GLY A 223 12.89 -20.02 26.21
N LYS A 224 13.72 -19.72 25.20
CA LYS A 224 14.39 -18.44 25.02
C LYS A 224 13.88 -17.74 23.78
N VAL A 225 13.84 -16.41 23.83
CA VAL A 225 13.43 -15.57 22.72
C VAL A 225 14.59 -14.70 22.27
N LEU A 226 14.98 -14.81 21.01
CA LEU A 226 15.90 -13.87 20.37
C LEU A 226 15.13 -12.87 19.52
N ILE A 227 15.36 -11.59 19.77
CA ILE A 227 14.80 -10.48 18.99
C ILE A 227 15.97 -9.70 18.35
N PRO A 228 16.40 -10.10 17.13
CA PRO A 228 17.34 -9.31 16.37
C PRO A 228 16.72 -7.94 16.06
N ALA A 229 17.39 -6.88 16.43
CA ALA A 229 16.86 -5.53 16.28
C ALA A 229 17.95 -4.56 15.83
N PHE A 230 17.60 -3.62 14.95
CA PHE A 230 18.48 -2.50 14.68
C PHE A 230 18.78 -1.76 15.97
N ALA A 231 20.05 -1.47 16.19
CA ALA A 231 20.51 -0.84 17.43
C ALA A 231 19.90 0.54 17.67
N LEU A 232 19.54 1.24 16.57
CA LEU A 232 18.89 2.54 16.56
C LEU A 232 17.41 2.39 16.15
N GLY A 233 16.52 2.87 17.00
CA GLY A 233 15.06 2.92 16.80
C GLY A 233 14.37 1.65 17.26
N ARG A 234 14.55 0.52 16.57
CA ARG A 234 13.82 -0.72 16.79
C ARG A 234 14.05 -1.34 18.16
N ALA A 235 15.31 -1.44 18.59
CA ALA A 235 15.64 -2.02 19.89
C ALA A 235 15.00 -1.25 21.05
N GLN A 236 15.00 0.10 21.01
CA GLN A 236 14.38 0.94 22.01
C GLN A 236 12.87 0.74 22.09
N GLU A 237 12.21 0.62 20.94
CA GLU A 237 10.78 0.29 20.86
C GLU A 237 10.47 -1.05 21.52
N VAL A 238 11.20 -2.10 21.12
CA VAL A 238 11.00 -3.46 21.67
C VAL A 238 11.22 -3.48 23.19
N ILE A 239 12.27 -2.82 23.70
CA ILE A 239 12.50 -2.70 25.14
C ILE A 239 11.28 -2.12 25.86
N LEU A 240 10.71 -1.02 25.35
CA LEU A 240 9.55 -0.37 25.98
C LEU A 240 8.26 -1.18 25.81
N ILE A 241 8.09 -1.91 24.72
CA ILE A 241 6.95 -2.81 24.51
C ILE A 241 6.99 -3.92 25.58
N LEU A 242 8.12 -4.61 25.73
CA LEU A 242 8.28 -5.67 26.72
C LEU A 242 8.15 -5.14 28.16
N GLN A 243 8.78 -4.00 28.48
CA GLN A 243 8.62 -3.33 29.78
C GLN A 243 7.15 -3.03 30.10
N ARG A 244 6.41 -2.50 29.11
CA ARG A 244 4.98 -2.21 29.24
C ARG A 244 4.15 -3.48 29.45
N ALA A 245 4.46 -4.55 28.73
CA ALA A 245 3.77 -5.83 28.83
C ALA A 245 4.01 -6.50 30.20
N MET A 246 5.24 -6.49 30.71
CA MET A 246 5.57 -6.97 32.07
C MET A 246 4.85 -6.17 33.16
N ASN A 247 4.81 -4.83 33.02
CA ASN A 247 4.11 -3.96 33.96
C ASN A 247 2.58 -4.16 33.95
N LYS A 248 2.01 -4.55 32.82
CA LYS A 248 0.57 -4.91 32.69
C LYS A 248 0.26 -6.34 33.16
N GLY A 249 1.28 -7.19 33.34
CA GLY A 249 1.14 -8.61 33.65
C GLY A 249 0.74 -9.48 32.43
N THR A 250 0.79 -8.95 31.20
CA THR A 250 0.55 -9.73 29.96
C THR A 250 1.79 -10.51 29.52
N LEU A 251 2.95 -10.16 30.02
CA LEU A 251 4.21 -10.89 29.89
C LEU A 251 4.74 -11.22 31.28
N PRO A 252 5.07 -12.47 31.58
CA PRO A 252 5.72 -12.82 32.84
C PRO A 252 7.02 -12.05 33.06
N LYS A 253 7.33 -11.71 34.30
CA LYS A 253 8.61 -11.12 34.63
C LYS A 253 9.73 -12.11 34.42
N CYS A 254 10.66 -11.78 33.52
CA CYS A 254 11.78 -12.63 33.14
C CYS A 254 13.00 -11.75 32.80
N PRO A 255 14.22 -12.30 32.85
CA PRO A 255 15.41 -11.60 32.42
C PRO A 255 15.33 -11.21 30.95
N VAL A 256 15.60 -9.92 30.61
CA VAL A 256 15.77 -9.41 29.28
C VAL A 256 17.19 -8.88 29.13
N TRP A 257 17.96 -9.51 28.28
CA TRP A 257 19.34 -9.15 28.02
C TRP A 257 19.44 -8.29 26.75
N VAL A 258 20.09 -7.13 26.88
CA VAL A 258 20.28 -6.18 25.77
C VAL A 258 21.75 -6.16 25.39
N ASP A 259 22.06 -6.53 24.14
CA ASP A 259 23.45 -6.65 23.68
C ASP A 259 23.75 -5.80 22.43
N GLY A 260 25.02 -5.54 22.21
CA GLY A 260 25.51 -4.71 21.10
C GLY A 260 25.45 -3.22 21.40
N MET A 261 25.41 -2.41 20.34
CA MET A 261 25.39 -0.94 20.41
C MET A 261 24.09 -0.37 21.02
N VAL A 262 23.06 -1.19 21.19
CA VAL A 262 21.74 -0.78 21.72
C VAL A 262 21.87 0.07 23.00
N ARG A 263 22.78 -0.32 23.91
CA ARG A 263 23.01 0.41 25.17
C ARG A 263 23.48 1.85 24.95
N ASP A 264 24.41 2.05 24.01
CA ASP A 264 24.97 3.37 23.78
C ASP A 264 23.91 4.26 23.10
N ILE A 265 23.09 3.70 22.22
CA ILE A 265 21.93 4.39 21.64
C ILE A 265 20.88 4.74 22.71
N CYS A 266 20.54 3.84 23.63
CA CYS A 266 19.63 4.12 24.76
C CYS A 266 20.13 5.34 25.58
N ARG A 267 21.44 5.49 25.73
CA ARG A 267 22.04 6.66 26.39
C ARG A 267 21.75 7.95 25.62
N VAL A 268 21.91 7.93 24.30
CA VAL A 268 21.62 9.12 23.45
C VAL A 268 20.13 9.50 23.53
N TYR A 269 19.21 8.54 23.54
CA TYR A 269 17.79 8.82 23.74
C TYR A 269 17.51 9.57 25.04
N LYS A 270 18.15 9.16 26.13
CA LYS A 270 18.00 9.84 27.43
C LYS A 270 18.62 11.23 27.48
N LEU A 271 19.67 11.49 26.69
CA LEU A 271 20.30 12.82 26.58
C LEU A 271 19.46 13.80 25.77
N ASN A 272 18.49 13.31 24.97
CA ASN A 272 17.67 14.11 24.07
C ASN A 272 16.16 14.04 24.40
N PRO A 273 15.72 14.35 25.65
CA PRO A 273 14.34 14.19 26.07
C PRO A 273 13.34 15.05 25.29
N ASN A 274 13.79 16.17 24.73
CA ASN A 274 12.95 17.07 23.92
C ASN A 274 12.41 16.44 22.61
N TYR A 275 13.04 15.35 22.16
CA TYR A 275 12.61 14.61 20.98
C TYR A 275 11.71 13.39 21.29
N LEU A 276 11.57 13.09 22.59
CA LEU A 276 10.73 11.98 23.07
C LEU A 276 9.26 12.40 23.20
N PRO A 277 8.33 11.46 23.20
CA PRO A 277 6.94 11.72 23.59
C PRO A 277 6.88 12.32 25.02
N PRO A 278 5.96 13.26 25.28
CA PRO A 278 5.93 14.00 26.55
C PRO A 278 5.91 13.13 27.82
N SER A 279 5.23 11.99 27.77
CA SER A 279 5.18 11.04 28.88
C SER A 279 6.52 10.40 29.15
N LEU A 280 7.26 10.04 28.10
CA LEU A 280 8.57 9.43 28.22
C LEU A 280 9.62 10.45 28.63
N ALA A 281 9.58 11.66 28.06
CA ALA A 281 10.43 12.79 28.45
C ALA A 281 10.30 13.11 29.94
N LYS A 282 9.07 13.16 30.48
CA LYS A 282 8.82 13.36 31.91
C LYS A 282 9.45 12.25 32.77
N ARG A 283 9.46 11.00 32.32
CA ARG A 283 10.14 9.89 33.00
C ARG A 283 11.64 10.10 33.00
N VAL A 284 12.24 10.50 31.86
CA VAL A 284 13.69 10.81 31.81
C VAL A 284 14.06 11.86 32.84
N TRP A 285 13.31 12.97 32.90
CA TRP A 285 13.62 14.06 33.86
C TRP A 285 13.42 13.66 35.31
N ARG A 286 12.47 12.77 35.63
CA ARG A 286 12.17 12.31 36.96
C ARG A 286 13.10 11.20 37.44
N ASP A 287 13.28 10.16 36.58
CA ASP A 287 13.88 8.88 36.97
C ASP A 287 15.32 8.71 36.42
N GLY A 288 15.67 9.49 35.39
CA GLY A 288 16.96 9.39 34.67
C GLY A 288 17.13 8.14 33.81
N GLU A 289 16.43 7.05 34.11
CA GLU A 289 16.49 5.77 33.42
C GLU A 289 15.08 5.36 32.95
N ILE A 290 14.94 4.96 31.68
CA ILE A 290 13.65 4.60 31.06
C ILE A 290 13.70 3.25 30.36
N PHE A 291 14.91 2.74 30.04
CA PHE A 291 15.08 1.51 29.26
C PHE A 291 15.47 0.32 30.13
N PHE A 292 16.31 0.54 31.16
CA PHE A 292 16.87 -0.50 31.99
C PHE A 292 16.25 -0.49 33.39
N ASN A 293 16.03 -1.69 33.94
CA ASN A 293 15.48 -1.91 35.27
C ASN A 293 16.02 -3.25 35.83
N GLU A 294 15.38 -3.82 36.86
CA GLU A 294 15.80 -5.10 37.44
C GLU A 294 15.69 -6.27 36.46
N GLU A 295 14.65 -6.31 35.61
CA GLU A 295 14.40 -7.35 34.60
C GLU A 295 15.19 -7.12 33.33
N ILE A 296 15.29 -5.89 32.87
CA ILE A 296 15.90 -5.51 31.57
C ILE A 296 17.30 -4.93 31.79
N GLN A 297 18.33 -5.68 31.45
CA GLN A 297 19.71 -5.31 31.70
C GLN A 297 20.63 -5.45 30.50
N PRO A 298 21.65 -4.60 30.36
CA PRO A 298 22.68 -4.78 29.35
C PRO A 298 23.54 -6.01 29.70
N VAL A 299 23.92 -6.77 28.67
CA VAL A 299 24.84 -7.88 28.78
C VAL A 299 26.15 -7.39 29.40
N PRO A 300 26.66 -8.06 30.44
CA PRO A 300 27.93 -7.67 31.09
C PRO A 300 29.11 -7.71 30.11
N ARG A 301 30.05 -6.75 30.25
CA ARG A 301 31.26 -6.69 29.40
C ARG A 301 32.32 -7.74 29.81
N LYS A 302 31.90 -8.99 30.06
CA LYS A 302 32.79 -10.12 30.33
C LYS A 302 32.87 -11.02 29.12
N PRO A 303 34.03 -11.57 28.73
CA PRO A 303 34.18 -12.40 27.54
C PRO A 303 33.18 -13.57 27.46
N GLN A 304 32.86 -14.21 28.57
CA GLN A 304 31.98 -15.36 28.66
C GLN A 304 30.50 -15.03 28.83
N ALA A 305 30.12 -13.78 29.07
CA ALA A 305 28.75 -13.41 29.42
C ALA A 305 27.72 -13.85 28.35
N ARG A 306 28.03 -13.69 27.05
CA ARG A 306 27.16 -14.15 25.96
C ARG A 306 26.98 -15.65 26.01
N GLU A 307 28.03 -16.40 26.22
CA GLU A 307 28.00 -17.85 26.27
C GLU A 307 27.22 -18.34 27.51
N GLU A 308 27.41 -17.71 28.68
CA GLU A 308 26.66 -18.00 29.88
C GLU A 308 25.15 -17.80 29.67
N ILE A 309 24.74 -16.68 29.06
CA ILE A 309 23.34 -16.37 28.73
C ILE A 309 22.77 -17.37 27.73
N ALA A 310 23.50 -17.65 26.65
CA ALA A 310 23.04 -18.56 25.62
C ALA A 310 22.87 -20.00 26.13
N LYS A 311 23.79 -20.48 26.97
CA LYS A 311 23.82 -21.84 27.52
C LYS A 311 23.06 -22.00 28.84
N SER A 312 22.66 -20.93 29.53
CA SER A 312 21.78 -21.02 30.70
C SER A 312 20.55 -21.87 30.40
N LYS A 313 20.03 -22.56 31.42
CA LYS A 313 18.72 -23.24 31.30
C LYS A 313 17.54 -22.33 31.61
N ASP A 314 17.79 -21.14 32.13
CA ASP A 314 16.75 -20.22 32.53
C ASP A 314 16.14 -19.54 31.28
N PRO A 315 14.82 -19.43 31.21
CA PRO A 315 14.15 -18.70 30.13
C PRO A 315 14.54 -17.22 30.18
N CYS A 316 14.81 -16.64 29.04
CA CYS A 316 15.13 -15.22 28.91
C CYS A 316 14.82 -14.68 27.53
N ILE A 317 14.72 -13.37 27.45
CA ILE A 317 14.60 -12.64 26.19
C ILE A 317 15.94 -11.96 25.90
N ILE A 318 16.40 -12.03 24.64
CA ILE A 318 17.64 -11.41 24.18
C ILE A 318 17.31 -10.43 23.05
N ILE A 319 17.56 -9.15 23.27
CA ILE A 319 17.46 -8.09 22.27
C ILE A 319 18.87 -7.75 21.81
N SER A 320 19.17 -7.95 20.54
CA SER A 320 20.56 -7.85 20.08
C SER A 320 20.68 -7.27 18.67
N SER A 321 21.71 -6.48 18.41
CA SER A 321 22.10 -6.06 17.06
C SER A 321 23.01 -7.13 16.40
N SER A 322 22.99 -7.33 15.04
CA SER A 322 22.25 -6.62 14.02
C SER A 322 20.81 -7.13 13.87
N GLY A 323 19.93 -6.28 13.35
CA GLY A 323 18.53 -6.63 13.10
C GLY A 323 18.31 -7.60 11.94
N MET A 324 19.32 -7.77 11.05
CA MET A 324 19.25 -8.64 9.87
C MET A 324 20.02 -9.96 10.05
N LEU A 325 20.62 -10.20 11.22
CA LEU A 325 21.50 -11.35 11.48
C LEU A 325 22.76 -11.43 10.61
N SER A 326 23.14 -10.32 9.97
CA SER A 326 24.29 -10.21 9.07
C SER A 326 25.62 -9.99 9.81
N GLY A 327 25.68 -10.32 11.10
CA GLY A 327 26.88 -10.18 11.95
C GLY A 327 26.56 -9.76 13.38
N GLY A 328 27.60 -9.52 14.16
CA GLY A 328 27.48 -9.03 15.52
C GLY A 328 26.89 -10.06 16.52
N PRO A 329 26.46 -9.58 17.69
CA PRO A 329 25.99 -10.49 18.74
C PRO A 329 24.68 -11.20 18.40
N SER A 330 23.81 -10.65 17.57
CA SER A 330 22.54 -11.32 17.18
C SER A 330 22.78 -12.60 16.38
N GLN A 331 23.77 -12.60 15.47
CA GLN A 331 24.18 -13.80 14.74
C GLN A 331 24.69 -14.87 15.72
N TYR A 332 25.55 -14.51 16.65
CA TYR A 332 26.05 -15.43 17.67
C TYR A 332 24.92 -16.11 18.46
N TYR A 333 23.94 -15.33 18.95
CA TYR A 333 22.81 -15.89 19.66
C TYR A 333 21.91 -16.75 18.77
N ALA A 334 21.70 -16.34 17.52
CA ALA A 334 20.93 -17.14 16.57
C ALA A 334 21.58 -18.51 16.35
N GLU A 335 22.90 -18.58 16.13
CA GLU A 335 23.64 -19.83 16.01
C GLU A 335 23.47 -20.79 17.21
N GLN A 336 23.32 -20.23 18.43
CA GLN A 336 23.15 -21.03 19.65
C GLN A 336 21.70 -21.47 19.90
N LEU A 337 20.70 -20.68 19.44
CA LEU A 337 19.30 -20.87 19.82
C LEU A 337 18.46 -21.52 18.75
N ILE A 338 18.86 -21.44 17.46
CA ILE A 338 18.06 -21.86 16.31
C ILE A 338 17.79 -23.37 16.23
N GLY A 339 18.59 -24.18 16.91
CA GLY A 339 18.51 -25.64 16.89
C GLY A 339 17.55 -26.26 17.91
N SER A 340 16.79 -25.46 18.70
CA SER A 340 15.84 -25.97 19.69
C SER A 340 14.42 -25.51 19.41
N GLU A 341 13.45 -26.43 19.48
CA GLU A 341 12.00 -26.17 19.29
C GLU A 341 11.39 -25.31 20.42
N ASP A 342 12.01 -25.27 21.58
CA ASP A 342 11.56 -24.46 22.71
C ASP A 342 11.79 -22.97 22.46
N ASN A 343 12.72 -22.62 21.58
CA ASN A 343 13.15 -21.26 21.34
C ASN A 343 12.34 -20.56 20.22
N LEU A 344 12.37 -19.24 20.29
CA LEU A 344 11.71 -18.37 19.31
C LEU A 344 12.71 -17.33 18.78
N ILE A 345 12.72 -17.13 17.45
CA ILE A 345 13.39 -16.00 16.81
C ILE A 345 12.33 -15.07 16.24
N VAL A 346 12.39 -13.81 16.65
CA VAL A 346 11.39 -12.77 16.34
C VAL A 346 11.98 -11.74 15.38
N ILE A 347 11.48 -11.68 14.15
CA ILE A 347 11.88 -10.66 13.18
C ILE A 347 10.91 -9.47 13.25
N THR A 348 11.43 -8.28 13.59
CA THR A 348 10.62 -7.08 13.84
C THR A 348 10.85 -5.93 12.85
N GLY A 349 11.74 -6.08 11.88
CA GLY A 349 12.14 -5.02 10.96
C GLY A 349 12.29 -5.48 9.52
N TYR A 350 12.67 -4.54 8.67
CA TYR A 350 13.06 -4.80 7.30
C TYR A 350 14.20 -5.83 7.24
N GLN A 351 14.17 -6.67 6.20
CA GLN A 351 15.22 -7.64 5.91
C GLN A 351 15.60 -7.48 4.46
N ASP A 352 16.85 -7.17 4.21
CA ASP A 352 17.43 -7.15 2.86
C ASP A 352 17.31 -8.54 2.20
N GLU A 353 17.24 -8.59 0.87
CA GLU A 353 17.05 -9.84 0.12
C GLU A 353 18.18 -10.85 0.37
N GLU A 354 19.42 -10.38 0.54
CA GLU A 354 20.61 -11.22 0.77
C GLU A 354 20.85 -11.50 2.26
N ALA A 355 20.08 -10.85 3.17
CA ALA A 355 20.30 -10.99 4.60
C ALA A 355 19.84 -12.37 5.14
N PRO A 356 20.56 -12.94 6.14
CA PRO A 356 20.14 -14.18 6.82
C PRO A 356 18.75 -14.10 7.42
N GLY A 357 18.32 -12.92 7.90
CA GLY A 357 16.98 -12.73 8.42
C GLY A 357 15.90 -12.89 7.33
N ARG A 358 16.16 -12.52 6.08
CA ARG A 358 15.27 -12.77 4.94
C ARG A 358 15.20 -14.28 4.65
N ALA A 359 16.36 -14.94 4.66
CA ALA A 359 16.40 -16.38 4.48
C ALA A 359 15.55 -17.11 5.54
N LEU A 360 15.59 -16.68 6.81
CA LEU A 360 14.72 -17.22 7.87
C LEU A 360 13.23 -17.02 7.58
N LEU A 361 12.84 -15.83 7.10
CA LEU A 361 11.44 -15.56 6.75
C LEU A 361 10.96 -16.46 5.61
N ASN A 362 11.80 -16.68 4.59
CA ASN A 362 11.48 -17.56 3.47
C ASN A 362 11.27 -19.02 3.93
N LEU A 363 11.99 -19.45 4.98
CA LEU A 363 11.82 -20.79 5.56
C LEU A 363 10.49 -20.97 6.33
N MET A 364 9.78 -19.90 6.70
CA MET A 364 8.46 -20.02 7.32
C MET A 364 7.42 -20.62 6.35
N GLU A 365 7.59 -20.40 5.06
CA GLU A 365 6.65 -20.83 4.02
C GLU A 365 7.02 -22.20 3.41
N THR A 366 8.20 -22.74 3.74
CA THR A 366 8.72 -23.99 3.15
C THR A 366 8.43 -25.20 4.01
N GLN A 367 7.97 -26.29 3.38
CA GLN A 367 7.79 -27.62 4.00
C GLN A 367 9.02 -28.53 3.90
N GLN A 368 10.10 -28.06 3.28
CA GLN A 368 11.35 -28.82 3.10
C GLN A 368 12.25 -28.71 4.32
N GLU A 369 13.34 -29.48 4.33
CA GLU A 369 14.35 -29.42 5.39
C GLU A 369 14.88 -28.01 5.61
N ARG A 370 14.54 -27.45 6.77
CA ARG A 370 14.81 -26.05 7.10
C ARG A 370 16.27 -25.90 7.55
N LYS A 371 17.10 -25.34 6.69
CA LYS A 371 18.50 -25.03 6.99
C LYS A 371 18.83 -23.59 6.64
N ILE A 372 19.71 -22.97 7.40
CA ILE A 372 20.20 -21.60 7.17
C ILE A 372 21.71 -21.55 7.30
N GLN A 373 22.34 -20.73 6.49
CA GLN A 373 23.72 -20.32 6.67
C GLN A 373 23.79 -19.08 7.57
N LEU A 374 24.49 -19.20 8.72
CA LEU A 374 24.80 -18.09 9.61
C LEU A 374 26.34 -18.05 9.74
N GLY A 375 26.93 -16.95 9.25
CA GLY A 375 28.38 -16.86 9.11
C GLY A 375 28.95 -18.03 8.27
N GLU A 376 29.88 -18.79 8.82
CA GLU A 376 30.50 -19.94 8.15
C GLU A 376 29.75 -21.27 8.39
N ARG A 377 28.66 -21.26 9.19
CA ARG A 377 27.95 -22.48 9.59
C ARG A 377 26.62 -22.64 8.90
N VAL A 378 26.32 -23.86 8.47
CA VAL A 378 24.97 -24.26 8.02
C VAL A 378 24.30 -25.01 9.15
N LEU A 379 23.19 -24.47 9.66
CA LEU A 379 22.49 -24.94 10.84
C LEU A 379 21.06 -25.36 10.51
N PRO A 380 20.54 -26.43 11.14
CA PRO A 380 19.12 -26.77 11.04
C PRO A 380 18.29 -25.72 11.79
N VAL A 381 17.16 -25.32 11.23
CA VAL A 381 16.22 -24.38 11.82
C VAL A 381 15.06 -25.12 12.45
N VAL A 382 15.14 -25.34 13.77
CA VAL A 382 14.14 -26.03 14.57
C VAL A 382 13.31 -25.03 15.37
N ALA A 383 13.92 -23.95 15.83
CA ALA A 383 13.25 -22.87 16.54
C ALA A 383 12.04 -22.32 15.78
N LYS A 384 11.03 -21.87 16.51
CA LYS A 384 9.91 -21.12 15.96
C LYS A 384 10.41 -19.78 15.42
N ILE A 385 9.92 -19.37 14.26
CA ILE A 385 10.21 -18.05 13.69
C ILE A 385 8.90 -17.29 13.56
N GLU A 386 8.87 -16.05 14.01
CA GLU A 386 7.71 -15.17 13.93
C GLU A 386 8.12 -13.80 13.39
N LYS A 387 7.23 -13.22 12.57
CA LYS A 387 7.40 -11.87 12.04
C LYS A 387 6.35 -10.94 12.63
N TYR A 388 6.80 -9.74 13.03
CA TYR A 388 5.95 -8.67 13.55
C TYR A 388 6.16 -7.40 12.75
N ASN A 389 5.06 -6.77 12.39
CA ASN A 389 5.08 -5.54 11.60
C ASN A 389 5.13 -4.31 12.52
N LEU A 390 6.33 -3.98 13.00
CA LEU A 390 6.60 -2.81 13.82
C LEU A 390 7.30 -1.69 13.02
N SER A 391 7.02 -1.57 11.72
CA SER A 391 7.70 -0.59 10.85
C SER A 391 7.70 0.83 11.42
N ALA A 392 8.76 1.56 11.14
CA ALA A 392 8.91 2.98 11.42
C ALA A 392 8.95 3.81 10.11
N HIS A 393 8.53 3.23 8.99
CA HIS A 393 8.31 3.91 7.71
C HIS A 393 6.82 4.09 7.46
N ALA A 394 6.48 5.05 6.63
CA ALA A 394 5.11 5.23 6.17
C ALA A 394 4.67 4.09 5.24
N ASP A 395 3.41 3.75 5.32
CA ASP A 395 2.78 2.82 4.38
C ASP A 395 2.22 3.55 3.14
N ARG A 396 1.72 2.76 2.18
CA ARG A 396 1.12 3.30 0.95
C ARG A 396 0.04 4.36 1.23
N GLY A 397 -0.86 4.09 2.17
CA GLY A 397 -1.97 5.01 2.48
C GLY A 397 -1.49 6.32 3.10
N GLU A 398 -0.48 6.24 3.97
CA GLU A 398 0.14 7.39 4.61
C GLU A 398 0.91 8.25 3.58
N LEU A 399 1.66 7.63 2.66
CA LEU A 399 2.37 8.34 1.58
C LEU A 399 1.42 9.03 0.59
N ILE A 400 0.31 8.37 0.22
CA ILE A 400 -0.74 8.97 -0.60
C ILE A 400 -1.39 10.14 0.15
N GLY A 401 -1.71 9.97 1.43
CA GLY A 401 -2.25 11.03 2.28
C GLY A 401 -1.32 12.24 2.39
N LEU A 402 -0.01 12.01 2.55
CA LEU A 402 1.00 13.07 2.54
C LEU A 402 1.05 13.81 1.20
N ALA A 403 1.00 13.09 0.09
CA ALA A 403 0.99 13.68 -1.24
C ALA A 403 -0.24 14.58 -1.47
N HIS A 404 -1.42 14.19 -0.99
CA HIS A 404 -2.62 15.04 -1.01
C HIS A 404 -2.47 16.28 -0.13
N VAL A 405 -1.91 16.14 1.06
CA VAL A 405 -1.71 17.28 1.99
C VAL A 405 -0.73 18.30 1.40
N LEU A 406 0.39 17.85 0.87
CA LEU A 406 1.42 18.72 0.31
C LEU A 406 1.08 19.21 -1.10
N ALA A 407 0.37 18.42 -1.89
CA ALA A 407 -0.02 18.68 -3.27
C ALA A 407 1.12 19.30 -4.12
N PRO A 408 2.28 18.64 -4.22
CA PRO A 408 3.41 19.16 -4.98
C PRO A 408 3.09 19.20 -6.48
N LYS A 409 3.75 20.09 -7.23
CA LYS A 409 3.66 20.11 -8.70
C LYS A 409 4.43 18.94 -9.31
N LYS A 410 5.55 18.56 -8.67
CA LYS A 410 6.41 17.45 -9.06
C LYS A 410 6.74 16.62 -7.82
N LEU A 411 6.54 15.32 -7.90
CA LEU A 411 6.85 14.35 -6.86
C LEU A 411 7.84 13.33 -7.40
N PHE A 412 8.96 13.17 -6.72
CA PHE A 412 9.93 12.11 -6.96
C PHE A 412 9.79 11.05 -5.88
N LEU A 413 9.83 9.78 -6.29
CA LEU A 413 9.83 8.64 -5.40
C LEU A 413 11.20 7.99 -5.39
N VAL A 414 11.76 7.84 -4.20
CA VAL A 414 13.12 7.35 -3.97
C VAL A 414 13.12 6.36 -2.79
N HIS A 415 14.27 5.81 -2.43
CA HIS A 415 14.47 4.97 -1.25
C HIS A 415 13.44 3.82 -1.17
N GLY A 416 13.45 2.97 -2.19
CA GLY A 416 12.56 1.81 -2.28
C GLY A 416 12.98 0.87 -3.41
N GLU A 417 12.57 -0.37 -3.30
CA GLU A 417 12.76 -1.37 -4.36
C GLU A 417 12.03 -0.91 -5.64
N PRO A 418 12.58 -1.14 -6.84
CA PRO A 418 12.01 -0.63 -8.08
C PRO A 418 10.53 -0.98 -8.28
N THR A 419 10.17 -2.25 -8.03
CA THR A 419 8.79 -2.75 -8.17
C THR A 419 7.81 -2.06 -7.22
N VAL A 420 8.22 -1.83 -5.96
CA VAL A 420 7.43 -1.15 -4.93
C VAL A 420 7.24 0.32 -5.28
N THR A 421 8.31 0.96 -5.71
CA THR A 421 8.31 2.39 -6.08
C THR A 421 7.45 2.66 -7.30
N GLU A 422 7.52 1.80 -8.33
CA GLU A 422 6.70 1.90 -9.54
C GLU A 422 5.21 1.68 -9.25
N GLU A 423 4.87 0.74 -8.35
CA GLU A 423 3.49 0.51 -7.94
C GLU A 423 2.93 1.73 -7.21
N LEU A 424 3.70 2.30 -6.28
CA LEU A 424 3.31 3.53 -5.58
C LEU A 424 3.14 4.70 -6.56
N ALA A 425 4.04 4.83 -7.54
CA ALA A 425 3.96 5.89 -8.55
C ALA A 425 2.67 5.81 -9.35
N LYS A 426 2.26 4.63 -9.80
CA LYS A 426 0.99 4.40 -10.51
C LYS A 426 -0.21 4.82 -9.66
N ASN A 427 -0.22 4.43 -8.38
CA ASN A 427 -1.29 4.80 -7.46
C ASN A 427 -1.35 6.32 -7.26
N LEU A 428 -0.22 6.95 -6.99
CA LEU A 428 -0.13 8.40 -6.78
C LEU A 428 -0.50 9.20 -8.03
N GLN A 429 -0.08 8.77 -9.22
CA GLN A 429 -0.40 9.47 -10.47
C GLN A 429 -1.92 9.49 -10.73
N ALA A 430 -2.66 8.48 -10.27
CA ALA A 430 -4.12 8.44 -10.35
C ALA A 430 -4.80 9.39 -9.33
N GLU A 431 -4.13 9.66 -8.20
CA GLU A 431 -4.72 10.35 -7.04
C GLU A 431 -4.37 11.84 -6.98
N ILE A 432 -3.18 12.26 -7.43
CA ILE A 432 -2.72 13.63 -7.29
C ILE A 432 -2.60 14.37 -8.63
N TRP A 433 -2.67 15.70 -8.56
CA TRP A 433 -2.54 16.60 -9.72
C TRP A 433 -1.11 16.82 -10.21
N GLY A 434 -0.13 16.61 -9.33
CA GLY A 434 1.28 16.75 -9.64
C GLY A 434 1.78 15.62 -10.51
N GLN A 435 2.85 15.86 -11.24
CA GLN A 435 3.55 14.80 -11.95
C GLN A 435 4.32 13.94 -10.96
N VAL A 436 4.16 12.62 -11.04
CA VAL A 436 4.94 11.64 -10.26
C VAL A 436 5.99 11.04 -11.16
N GLU A 437 7.22 10.97 -10.68
CA GLU A 437 8.35 10.38 -11.41
C GLU A 437 9.17 9.48 -10.49
N VAL A 438 9.60 8.35 -11.04
CA VAL A 438 10.54 7.43 -10.41
C VAL A 438 11.90 7.62 -11.08
N PRO A 439 12.81 8.36 -10.45
CA PRO A 439 14.13 8.60 -11.01
C PRO A 439 15.03 7.37 -10.90
N SER A 440 16.10 7.37 -11.69
CA SER A 440 17.18 6.39 -11.59
C SER A 440 18.45 7.06 -11.02
N ASN A 441 19.33 6.27 -10.41
CA ASN A 441 20.65 6.75 -10.00
C ASN A 441 21.42 7.30 -11.21
N GLY A 442 22.05 8.45 -11.04
CA GLY A 442 22.72 9.19 -12.10
C GLY A 442 21.83 10.15 -12.88
N GLN A 443 20.51 10.06 -12.71
CA GLN A 443 19.58 10.94 -13.44
C GLN A 443 19.67 12.39 -12.93
N ILE A 444 19.64 13.32 -13.88
CA ILE A 444 19.64 14.77 -13.64
C ILE A 444 18.35 15.34 -14.23
N ILE A 445 17.56 16.02 -13.40
CA ILE A 445 16.27 16.57 -13.81
C ILE A 445 16.27 18.07 -13.57
N GLU A 446 16.09 18.83 -14.64
CA GLU A 446 15.91 20.28 -14.60
C GLU A 446 14.42 20.63 -14.56
N LEU A 447 14.03 21.45 -13.60
CA LEU A 447 12.66 21.85 -13.35
C LEU A 447 12.49 23.35 -13.57
N GLU A 448 11.70 23.72 -14.54
CA GLU A 448 11.23 25.08 -14.68
C GLU A 448 10.10 25.34 -13.67
N LEU A 449 10.46 25.84 -12.50
CA LEU A 449 9.51 26.26 -11.50
C LEU A 449 9.03 27.66 -11.86
N HIS A 450 7.86 27.74 -12.51
CA HIS A 450 7.16 29.00 -12.65
C HIS A 450 6.90 29.59 -11.27
N LYS A 451 7.10 30.89 -11.12
CA LYS A 451 7.03 31.70 -9.88
C LYS A 451 6.22 31.07 -8.75
N PRO A 452 6.73 31.05 -7.49
CA PRO A 452 6.02 30.41 -6.38
C PRO A 452 4.55 30.78 -6.43
N ARG A 453 3.65 29.80 -6.19
CA ARG A 453 2.22 30.07 -6.04
C ARG A 453 2.10 31.15 -4.94
N LYS A 454 2.20 32.43 -5.31
CA LYS A 454 1.59 33.47 -4.50
C LYS A 454 0.15 32.99 -4.38
N GLN A 455 -0.29 32.68 -3.17
CA GLN A 455 -1.70 32.65 -2.90
C GLN A 455 -2.21 33.94 -3.52
N LYS A 456 -2.83 33.86 -4.71
CA LYS A 456 -3.47 35.04 -5.29
C LYS A 456 -4.38 35.48 -4.16
N GLN A 457 -4.09 36.62 -3.54
CA GLN A 457 -5.10 37.31 -2.75
C GLN A 457 -6.34 37.19 -3.60
N GLN A 458 -7.40 36.60 -3.05
CA GLN A 458 -8.69 36.62 -3.74
C GLN A 458 -8.88 38.08 -4.12
N LEU A 459 -8.60 38.40 -5.37
CA LEU A 459 -9.03 39.67 -5.93
C LEU A 459 -10.54 39.61 -5.76
N LYS A 460 -11.06 40.37 -4.80
CA LYS A 460 -12.48 40.57 -4.67
C LYS A 460 -12.86 41.32 -5.95
N LEU A 461 -13.24 40.56 -6.96
CA LEU A 461 -13.88 41.12 -8.15
C LEU A 461 -15.09 41.92 -7.68
N PRO A 462 -15.25 43.13 -8.17
CA PRO A 462 -16.41 43.92 -7.86
C PRO A 462 -17.67 43.14 -8.28
N SER A 463 -18.62 43.00 -7.40
CA SER A 463 -19.89 42.37 -7.75
C SER A 463 -20.65 43.26 -8.73
N LEU A 464 -21.25 42.64 -9.75
CA LEU A 464 -22.16 43.30 -10.68
C LEU A 464 -23.46 43.73 -10.05
N GLN A 465 -23.75 43.29 -8.80
CA GLN A 465 -24.95 43.63 -7.99
C GLN A 465 -26.29 43.39 -8.74
N LYS A 466 -26.33 42.38 -9.58
CA LYS A 466 -27.57 41.93 -10.24
C LYS A 466 -28.46 41.24 -9.20
N GLY A 467 -29.76 41.51 -9.26
CA GLY A 467 -30.70 41.11 -8.23
C GLY A 467 -31.16 39.64 -8.28
N GLN A 468 -30.73 38.87 -9.31
CA GLN A 468 -31.13 37.48 -9.51
C GLN A 468 -30.03 36.71 -10.26
N PRO A 469 -29.96 35.35 -10.18
CA PRO A 469 -29.00 34.54 -10.86
C PRO A 469 -28.99 34.78 -12.37
N PRO A 470 -27.83 34.64 -13.03
CA PRO A 470 -27.71 34.84 -14.47
C PRO A 470 -28.43 33.73 -15.25
N GLY A 471 -29.28 34.13 -16.25
CA GLY A 471 -29.80 33.23 -17.26
C GLY A 471 -28.80 33.00 -18.39
N GLU A 472 -29.20 32.20 -19.41
CA GLU A 472 -28.31 31.87 -20.55
C GLU A 472 -27.86 33.14 -21.30
N GLU A 473 -28.76 34.10 -21.52
CA GLU A 473 -28.47 35.36 -22.22
C GLU A 473 -27.52 36.28 -21.44
N GLU A 474 -27.41 36.08 -20.16
CA GLU A 474 -26.59 36.91 -19.27
C GLU A 474 -25.20 36.35 -19.01
N LEU A 475 -24.93 35.10 -19.44
CA LEU A 475 -23.63 34.46 -19.28
C LEU A 475 -22.51 35.18 -20.06
N GLU A 476 -22.82 35.80 -21.17
CA GLU A 476 -21.89 36.64 -21.95
C GLU A 476 -21.41 37.82 -21.10
N LEU A 477 -22.32 38.52 -20.43
CA LEU A 477 -22.00 39.65 -19.57
C LEU A 477 -21.15 39.25 -18.37
N LEU A 478 -21.41 38.08 -17.79
CA LEU A 478 -20.58 37.54 -16.74
C LEU A 478 -19.18 37.19 -17.27
N TRP A 479 -19.09 36.61 -18.46
CA TRP A 479 -17.84 36.25 -19.11
C TRP A 479 -17.01 37.49 -19.44
N GLU A 480 -17.59 38.57 -20.04
CA GLU A 480 -16.94 39.86 -20.32
C GLU A 480 -16.39 40.48 -19.04
N HIS A 481 -17.19 40.50 -17.95
CA HIS A 481 -16.78 41.03 -16.68
C HIS A 481 -15.58 40.26 -16.08
N LEU A 482 -15.50 38.96 -16.25
CA LEU A 482 -14.37 38.17 -15.79
C LEU A 482 -13.11 38.48 -16.60
N LEU A 483 -13.21 38.63 -17.92
CA LEU A 483 -12.08 38.96 -18.78
C LEU A 483 -11.57 40.38 -18.55
N ASP A 484 -12.42 41.35 -18.36
CA ASP A 484 -12.07 42.76 -18.09
C ASP A 484 -11.23 42.88 -16.79
N HIS A 485 -11.38 41.88 -15.89
CA HIS A 485 -10.63 41.84 -14.63
C HIS A 485 -9.53 40.79 -14.58
N ASP A 486 -9.06 40.27 -15.74
CA ASP A 486 -8.03 39.23 -15.86
C ASP A 486 -8.34 37.95 -15.05
N HIS A 487 -9.62 37.64 -14.85
CA HIS A 487 -10.06 36.44 -14.10
C HIS A 487 -10.18 35.23 -14.99
N THR A 488 -9.07 34.60 -15.35
CA THR A 488 -9.00 33.50 -16.29
C THR A 488 -8.85 32.12 -15.66
N PHE A 489 -8.92 32.02 -14.33
CA PHE A 489 -8.72 30.75 -13.62
C PHE A 489 -10.03 30.04 -13.27
N PRO A 490 -9.98 28.70 -13.05
CA PRO A 490 -11.17 27.91 -12.72
C PRO A 490 -11.87 28.38 -11.45
N THR A 491 -13.18 28.66 -11.55
CA THR A 491 -14.00 29.27 -10.49
C THR A 491 -15.28 28.45 -10.30
N SER A 492 -15.74 28.28 -9.07
CA SER A 492 -16.98 27.53 -8.79
C SER A 492 -18.23 28.39 -9.11
N PRO A 493 -19.39 27.76 -9.44
CA PRO A 493 -20.65 28.48 -9.63
C PRO A 493 -21.04 29.35 -8.43
N GLN A 494 -20.75 28.90 -7.21
CA GLN A 494 -20.98 29.71 -6.00
C GLN A 494 -20.17 31.00 -5.97
N GLN A 495 -18.90 30.94 -6.39
CA GLN A 495 -18.06 32.13 -6.50
C GLN A 495 -18.50 33.04 -7.64
N LEU A 496 -18.95 32.48 -8.76
CA LEU A 496 -19.49 33.25 -9.88
C LEU A 496 -20.79 33.97 -9.49
N LEU A 497 -21.68 33.34 -8.70
CA LEU A 497 -22.85 34.01 -8.13
C LEU A 497 -22.47 35.17 -7.18
N LEU A 498 -21.43 34.98 -6.35
CA LEU A 498 -20.94 36.07 -5.50
C LEU A 498 -20.41 37.26 -6.31
N ILE A 499 -19.77 36.99 -7.46
CA ILE A 499 -19.32 38.03 -8.40
C ILE A 499 -20.55 38.69 -9.09
N TRP A 500 -21.55 37.90 -9.44
CA TRP A 500 -22.72 38.36 -10.17
C TRP A 500 -23.68 39.19 -9.28
N GLN A 501 -24.12 38.62 -8.19
CA GLN A 501 -25.20 39.19 -7.36
C GLN A 501 -24.81 39.54 -5.91
N GLY A 502 -23.58 39.12 -5.49
CA GLY A 502 -23.08 39.38 -4.12
C GLY A 502 -23.54 38.35 -3.08
N SER A 503 -24.41 37.40 -3.46
CA SER A 503 -24.91 36.30 -2.61
C SER A 503 -24.89 34.99 -3.40
N SER A 504 -24.95 33.84 -2.71
CA SER A 504 -25.07 32.54 -3.37
C SER A 504 -25.84 31.58 -2.49
N SER A 505 -26.75 30.79 -3.07
CA SER A 505 -27.36 29.63 -2.46
C SER A 505 -26.87 28.34 -3.14
N GLN A 506 -27.12 27.20 -2.52
CA GLN A 506 -26.67 25.92 -3.05
C GLN A 506 -27.48 25.49 -4.28
N ASP A 507 -28.76 25.83 -4.31
CA ASP A 507 -29.64 25.49 -5.43
C ASP A 507 -29.34 26.37 -6.65
N GLU A 508 -29.20 27.68 -6.49
CA GLU A 508 -28.80 28.62 -7.54
C GLU A 508 -27.41 28.24 -8.12
N ALA A 509 -26.47 27.80 -7.27
CA ALA A 509 -25.16 27.38 -7.74
C ALA A 509 -25.24 26.09 -8.58
N ARG A 510 -26.16 25.19 -8.30
CA ARG A 510 -26.40 23.99 -9.08
C ARG A 510 -27.01 24.33 -10.44
N GLU A 511 -28.00 25.22 -10.46
CA GLU A 511 -28.63 25.69 -11.72
C GLU A 511 -27.62 26.43 -12.60
N LEU A 512 -26.85 27.37 -12.02
CA LEU A 512 -25.81 28.06 -12.78
C LEU A 512 -24.74 27.07 -13.29
N GLY A 513 -24.36 26.05 -12.51
CA GLY A 513 -23.42 25.03 -12.95
C GLY A 513 -23.90 24.28 -14.18
N SER A 514 -25.20 23.98 -14.27
CA SER A 514 -25.80 23.36 -15.44
C SER A 514 -25.80 24.28 -16.66
N LEU A 515 -26.07 25.56 -16.48
CA LEU A 515 -26.03 26.55 -17.56
C LEU A 515 -24.59 26.77 -18.08
N LEU A 516 -23.62 26.87 -17.18
CA LEU A 516 -22.20 27.03 -17.52
C LEU A 516 -21.63 25.85 -18.30
N ALA A 517 -22.09 24.63 -18.01
CA ALA A 517 -21.63 23.43 -18.70
C ALA A 517 -22.04 23.41 -20.19
N HIS A 518 -23.12 24.10 -20.58
CA HIS A 518 -23.62 24.20 -21.95
C HIS A 518 -23.29 25.54 -22.63
N SER A 519 -22.66 26.45 -21.88
CA SER A 519 -22.32 27.78 -22.36
C SER A 519 -21.18 27.77 -23.39
N PRO A 520 -21.23 28.54 -24.45
CA PRO A 520 -20.09 28.74 -25.36
C PRO A 520 -18.96 29.57 -24.75
N TYR A 521 -19.25 30.32 -23.69
CA TYR A 521 -18.32 31.28 -23.06
C TYR A 521 -17.45 30.66 -21.95
N PHE A 522 -17.83 29.47 -21.44
CA PHE A 522 -17.14 28.84 -20.33
C PHE A 522 -16.67 27.41 -20.69
N GLN A 523 -15.54 27.03 -20.12
CA GLN A 523 -15.02 25.67 -20.20
C GLN A 523 -15.03 25.05 -18.81
N GLN A 524 -15.65 23.89 -18.70
CA GLN A 524 -15.60 23.06 -17.49
C GLN A 524 -14.20 22.46 -17.33
N ASP A 525 -13.65 22.46 -16.10
CA ASP A 525 -12.36 21.83 -15.81
C ASP A 525 -12.51 20.30 -15.89
N PRO A 526 -11.80 19.60 -16.80
CA PRO A 526 -12.02 18.17 -17.04
C PRO A 526 -11.67 17.28 -15.84
N LYS A 527 -10.87 17.78 -14.90
CA LYS A 527 -10.50 17.07 -13.69
C LYS A 527 -11.31 17.50 -12.46
N ARG A 528 -11.94 18.67 -12.51
CA ARG A 528 -12.76 19.28 -11.46
C ARG A 528 -14.08 19.80 -12.05
N PRO A 529 -15.02 18.91 -12.37
CA PRO A 529 -16.25 19.28 -13.11
C PRO A 529 -17.15 20.30 -12.41
N PHE A 530 -16.83 20.66 -11.16
CA PHE A 530 -17.49 21.74 -10.41
C PHE A 530 -16.82 23.12 -10.58
N LEU A 531 -15.80 23.25 -11.45
CA LEU A 531 -15.10 24.50 -11.74
C LEU A 531 -15.20 24.83 -13.22
N PHE A 532 -15.34 26.14 -13.49
CA PHE A 532 -15.50 26.70 -14.84
C PHE A 532 -14.52 27.85 -15.04
N SER A 533 -13.91 27.90 -16.21
CA SER A 533 -13.01 28.99 -16.63
C SER A 533 -13.63 29.73 -17.81
N PRO A 534 -13.55 31.08 -17.86
CA PRO A 534 -13.94 31.81 -19.05
C PRO A 534 -13.02 31.44 -20.21
N LEU A 535 -13.57 31.23 -21.39
CA LEU A 535 -12.83 30.97 -22.61
C LEU A 535 -12.25 32.30 -23.17
N PRO A 536 -11.02 32.28 -23.73
CA PRO A 536 -10.51 33.42 -24.48
C PRO A 536 -11.36 33.68 -25.73
N PRO A 537 -11.53 34.94 -26.16
CA PRO A 537 -12.34 35.30 -27.33
C PRO A 537 -12.01 34.48 -28.60
N GLU A 538 -10.72 34.28 -28.84
CA GLU A 538 -10.17 33.51 -29.96
C GLU A 538 -10.66 32.05 -30.00
N LYS A 539 -10.99 31.49 -28.88
CA LYS A 539 -11.50 30.10 -28.77
C LYS A 539 -13.01 30.02 -28.88
N ILE A 540 -13.74 31.11 -28.70
CA ILE A 540 -15.19 31.15 -28.88
C ILE A 540 -15.52 31.15 -30.38
N GLU A 541 -14.77 31.89 -31.21
CA GLU A 541 -14.92 31.90 -32.65
C GLU A 541 -14.66 30.52 -33.27
N GLN A 542 -13.68 29.76 -32.73
CA GLN A 542 -13.39 28.38 -33.14
C GLN A 542 -14.45 27.35 -32.73
N LYS A 543 -15.20 27.61 -31.65
CA LYS A 543 -16.27 26.73 -31.15
C LYS A 543 -17.61 26.91 -31.92
N GLN A 544 -17.77 27.95 -32.64
CA GLN A 544 -18.96 28.23 -33.49
C GLN A 544 -18.85 27.62 -34.90
N GLU A 545 -17.67 27.13 -35.30
CA GLU A 545 -17.48 26.34 -36.52
C GLU A 545 -17.39 24.86 -36.14
N ASP A 546 -18.44 24.10 -36.40
CA ASP A 546 -18.62 22.65 -36.38
C ASP A 546 -17.40 21.79 -35.94
N GLY A 547 -17.07 21.79 -34.63
CA GLY A 547 -16.14 20.87 -34.03
C GLY A 547 -16.86 19.68 -33.40
N PRO A 548 -16.13 18.54 -33.12
CA PRO A 548 -16.72 17.39 -32.45
C PRO A 548 -17.26 17.77 -31.05
N LEU A 549 -18.40 17.17 -30.67
CA LEU A 549 -19.04 17.38 -29.37
C LEU A 549 -18.04 17.12 -28.23
N GLU A 550 -18.19 17.85 -27.12
CA GLU A 550 -17.39 17.58 -25.92
C GLU A 550 -17.62 16.15 -25.42
N MET A 551 -16.57 15.56 -24.87
CA MET A 551 -16.54 14.16 -24.42
C MET A 551 -17.72 13.76 -23.53
N ASN A 552 -18.14 14.61 -22.58
CA ASN A 552 -19.26 14.30 -21.68
C ASN A 552 -20.62 14.34 -22.41
N GLN A 553 -20.80 15.24 -23.34
CA GLN A 553 -21.99 15.32 -24.22
C GLN A 553 -22.04 14.12 -25.15
N MET A 554 -20.91 13.79 -25.77
CA MET A 554 -20.76 12.60 -26.59
C MET A 554 -21.07 11.32 -25.79
N LEU A 555 -20.51 11.15 -24.58
CA LEU A 555 -20.76 9.97 -23.73
C LEU A 555 -22.22 9.87 -23.23
N ALA A 556 -22.92 10.99 -23.05
CA ALA A 556 -24.35 10.99 -22.72
C ALA A 556 -25.18 10.49 -23.92
N LEU A 557 -24.86 10.93 -25.13
CA LEU A 557 -25.50 10.43 -26.34
C LEU A 557 -25.24 8.95 -26.61
N VAL A 558 -24.12 8.38 -26.15
CA VAL A 558 -23.88 6.94 -26.27
C VAL A 558 -25.02 6.12 -25.65
N ASP A 559 -25.55 6.52 -24.49
CA ASP A 559 -26.62 5.80 -23.80
C ASP A 559 -27.98 5.91 -24.54
N GLU A 560 -28.19 7.00 -25.29
CA GLU A 560 -29.37 7.18 -26.12
C GLU A 560 -29.30 6.31 -27.39
N TYR A 561 -28.15 6.29 -28.04
CA TYR A 561 -27.96 5.52 -29.29
C TYR A 561 -27.80 4.01 -29.01
N PHE A 562 -27.22 3.65 -27.87
CA PHE A 562 -26.92 2.28 -27.50
C PHE A 562 -27.43 1.99 -26.06
N PRO A 563 -28.75 1.80 -25.89
CA PRO A 563 -29.35 1.56 -24.58
C PRO A 563 -28.88 0.21 -23.99
N PRO A 564 -29.09 -0.07 -22.67
CA PRO A 564 -28.62 -1.28 -22.00
C PRO A 564 -28.98 -2.60 -22.72
N GLN A 565 -30.10 -2.66 -23.45
CA GLN A 565 -30.51 -3.84 -24.22
C GLN A 565 -29.62 -4.11 -25.44
N SER A 566 -28.82 -3.12 -25.88
CA SER A 566 -27.90 -3.27 -27.02
C SER A 566 -26.71 -4.21 -26.71
N GLY A 567 -26.51 -4.57 -25.47
CA GLY A 567 -25.36 -5.36 -25.03
C GLY A 567 -24.07 -4.54 -24.78
N LEU A 568 -24.15 -3.22 -24.90
CA LEU A 568 -23.07 -2.32 -24.49
C LEU A 568 -22.90 -2.38 -22.96
N TYR A 569 -21.68 -2.61 -22.46
CA TYR A 569 -21.42 -2.67 -21.02
C TYR A 569 -20.24 -1.80 -20.56
N LYS A 570 -19.45 -1.27 -21.51
CA LYS A 570 -18.38 -0.31 -21.20
C LYS A 570 -18.22 0.67 -22.35
N LYS A 571 -18.02 1.94 -22.00
CA LYS A 571 -17.72 3.04 -22.93
C LYS A 571 -16.52 3.83 -22.43
N GLY A 572 -15.73 4.35 -23.35
CA GLY A 572 -14.54 5.17 -23.07
C GLY A 572 -14.25 6.09 -24.26
N ALA A 573 -13.27 6.99 -24.11
CA ALA A 573 -12.87 7.88 -25.18
C ALA A 573 -11.35 8.06 -25.19
N ARG A 574 -10.77 8.22 -26.39
CA ARG A 574 -9.40 8.68 -26.60
C ARG A 574 -9.45 10.11 -27.12
N LEU A 575 -9.17 11.06 -26.23
CA LEU A 575 -9.28 12.50 -26.51
C LEU A 575 -8.33 12.96 -27.62
N GLU A 576 -7.10 12.42 -27.63
CA GLU A 576 -6.07 12.82 -28.61
C GLU A 576 -6.40 12.36 -30.04
N GLU A 577 -7.17 11.28 -30.17
CA GLU A 577 -7.53 10.66 -31.45
C GLU A 577 -8.97 10.99 -31.89
N GLY A 578 -9.75 11.65 -31.03
CA GLY A 578 -11.16 11.95 -31.28
C GLY A 578 -12.04 10.70 -31.43
N GLN A 579 -11.67 9.62 -30.72
CA GLN A 579 -12.32 8.31 -30.84
C GLN A 579 -13.10 7.95 -29.58
N VAL A 580 -14.31 7.40 -29.78
CA VAL A 580 -15.09 6.76 -28.70
C VAL A 580 -14.94 5.26 -28.81
N ILE A 581 -14.54 4.63 -27.70
CA ILE A 581 -14.36 3.18 -27.62
C ILE A 581 -15.58 2.56 -26.96
N LEU A 582 -16.31 1.75 -27.71
CA LEU A 582 -17.50 1.05 -27.25
C LEU A 582 -17.20 -0.45 -27.08
N THR A 583 -17.54 -1.00 -25.90
CA THR A 583 -17.32 -2.42 -25.58
C THR A 583 -18.67 -3.11 -25.43
N PHE A 584 -19.01 -3.93 -26.40
CA PHE A 584 -20.23 -4.76 -26.39
C PHE A 584 -19.91 -6.17 -25.89
N LYS A 585 -20.92 -6.87 -25.37
CA LYS A 585 -20.79 -8.29 -24.98
C LYS A 585 -20.34 -9.14 -26.18
N PHE A 586 -20.88 -8.85 -27.37
CA PHE A 586 -20.59 -9.53 -28.63
C PHE A 586 -20.28 -8.49 -29.71
N PRO A 587 -19.01 -8.06 -29.87
CA PRO A 587 -18.65 -6.96 -30.76
C PRO A 587 -19.01 -7.21 -32.23
N ARG A 588 -18.83 -8.46 -32.66
CA ARG A 588 -19.13 -8.85 -34.06
C ARG A 588 -20.61 -8.67 -34.41
N LEU A 589 -21.48 -9.14 -33.51
CA LEU A 589 -22.93 -8.99 -33.69
C LEU A 589 -23.33 -7.52 -33.62
N ALA A 590 -22.75 -6.76 -32.68
CA ALA A 590 -23.00 -5.32 -32.56
C ALA A 590 -22.57 -4.55 -33.79
N ARG A 591 -21.45 -4.89 -34.44
CA ARG A 591 -20.94 -4.24 -35.66
C ARG A 591 -21.93 -4.37 -36.80
N GLU A 592 -22.55 -5.51 -36.97
CA GLU A 592 -23.56 -5.72 -38.02
C GLU A 592 -24.90 -5.07 -37.68
N GLN A 593 -25.35 -5.27 -36.45
CA GLN A 593 -26.67 -4.82 -36.02
C GLN A 593 -26.78 -3.29 -35.87
N TYR A 594 -25.72 -2.62 -35.40
CA TYR A 594 -25.73 -1.18 -35.13
C TYR A 594 -24.92 -0.36 -36.13
N LYS A 595 -24.61 -0.90 -37.33
CA LYS A 595 -23.78 -0.23 -38.36
C LYS A 595 -24.30 1.16 -38.72
N THR A 596 -25.59 1.31 -38.86
CA THR A 596 -26.25 2.59 -39.21
C THR A 596 -26.19 3.57 -38.05
N GLN A 597 -26.40 3.09 -36.83
CA GLN A 597 -26.34 3.90 -35.61
C GLN A 597 -24.93 4.39 -35.33
N PHE A 598 -23.89 3.59 -35.59
CA PHE A 598 -22.49 4.06 -35.47
C PHE A 598 -22.20 5.19 -36.46
N ALA A 599 -22.65 5.08 -37.71
CA ALA A 599 -22.45 6.14 -38.68
C ALA A 599 -23.24 7.42 -38.34
N GLN A 600 -24.45 7.29 -37.83
CA GLN A 600 -25.27 8.42 -37.39
C GLN A 600 -24.65 9.07 -36.15
N PHE A 601 -24.22 8.27 -35.19
CA PHE A 601 -23.56 8.76 -33.98
C PHE A 601 -22.28 9.53 -34.32
N ALA A 602 -21.43 8.98 -35.19
CA ALA A 602 -20.19 9.64 -35.62
C ALA A 602 -20.50 10.98 -36.36
N SER A 603 -21.54 11.00 -37.21
CA SER A 603 -21.95 12.22 -37.93
C SER A 603 -22.46 13.31 -36.98
N VAL A 604 -23.23 12.95 -35.94
CA VAL A 604 -23.85 13.91 -35.01
C VAL A 604 -22.82 14.39 -33.96
N THR A 605 -21.91 13.52 -33.54
CA THR A 605 -20.98 13.86 -32.48
C THR A 605 -19.63 14.38 -32.96
N GLY A 606 -19.26 14.12 -34.20
CA GLY A 606 -17.93 14.38 -34.76
C GLY A 606 -16.85 13.44 -34.22
N TRP A 607 -17.23 12.36 -33.46
CA TRP A 607 -16.32 11.37 -32.90
C TRP A 607 -16.30 10.10 -33.71
N GLU A 608 -15.13 9.54 -33.97
CA GLU A 608 -14.97 8.25 -34.62
C GLU A 608 -15.31 7.12 -33.66
N VAL A 609 -16.09 6.13 -34.09
CA VAL A 609 -16.49 4.99 -33.25
C VAL A 609 -15.52 3.83 -33.43
N GLU A 610 -14.82 3.45 -32.38
CA GLU A 610 -14.00 2.25 -32.32
C GLU A 610 -14.70 1.18 -31.46
N LEU A 611 -14.79 -0.05 -31.98
CA LEU A 611 -15.31 -1.19 -31.22
C LEU A 611 -14.16 -1.98 -30.62
N ASN A 612 -14.28 -2.27 -29.33
CA ASN A 612 -13.37 -3.20 -28.67
C ASN A 612 -13.69 -4.63 -29.14
N GLU A 613 -12.72 -5.29 -29.78
CA GLU A 613 -12.89 -6.61 -30.42
C GLU A 613 -13.01 -7.78 -29.43
N ASN A 614 -12.81 -7.55 -28.14
CA ASN A 614 -12.83 -8.61 -27.13
C ASN A 614 -14.26 -9.08 -26.81
N THR A 615 -14.56 -10.32 -27.14
CA THR A 615 -15.81 -10.98 -26.77
C THR A 615 -15.88 -11.26 -25.28
N ASN A 616 -17.02 -10.99 -24.66
CA ASN A 616 -17.25 -11.30 -23.24
C ASN A 616 -17.55 -12.80 -23.05
N LEU A 617 -16.51 -13.51 -22.60
CA LEU A 617 -16.58 -14.98 -22.43
C LEU A 617 -17.62 -15.41 -21.39
N GLN A 618 -17.81 -14.62 -20.33
CA GLN A 618 -18.83 -14.91 -19.32
C GLN A 618 -20.22 -14.76 -19.87
N ALA A 619 -20.49 -13.70 -20.66
CA ALA A 619 -21.78 -13.52 -21.32
C ALA A 619 -22.07 -14.66 -22.33
N ALA A 620 -21.06 -15.10 -23.08
CA ALA A 620 -21.19 -16.24 -23.98
C ALA A 620 -21.54 -17.54 -23.24
N GLN A 621 -20.93 -17.77 -22.09
CA GLN A 621 -21.24 -18.91 -21.25
C GLN A 621 -22.67 -18.86 -20.67
N GLU A 622 -23.12 -17.67 -20.29
CA GLU A 622 -24.49 -17.44 -19.80
C GLU A 622 -25.54 -17.71 -20.92
N VAL A 623 -25.27 -17.24 -22.13
CA VAL A 623 -26.12 -17.55 -23.29
C VAL A 623 -26.21 -19.06 -23.52
N LEU A 624 -25.08 -19.76 -23.53
CA LEU A 624 -25.09 -21.21 -23.72
C LEU A 624 -25.85 -21.92 -22.60
N ARG A 625 -25.68 -21.53 -21.35
CA ARG A 625 -26.43 -22.12 -20.23
C ARG A 625 -27.93 -21.90 -20.33
N GLY A 626 -28.35 -20.76 -20.88
CA GLY A 626 -29.77 -20.48 -21.13
C GLY A 626 -30.38 -21.32 -22.26
N LEU A 627 -29.55 -21.71 -23.23
CA LEU A 627 -29.98 -22.55 -24.36
C LEU A 627 -29.96 -24.04 -24.05
N LEU A 628 -29.16 -24.49 -23.09
CA LEU A 628 -29.08 -25.91 -22.71
C LEU A 628 -30.34 -26.35 -21.96
N PRO A 629 -30.92 -27.52 -22.27
CA PRO A 629 -31.99 -28.11 -21.47
C PRO A 629 -31.56 -28.32 -20.02
N SER A 630 -32.48 -28.18 -19.08
CA SER A 630 -32.22 -28.36 -17.64
C SER A 630 -31.68 -29.76 -17.25
N SER A 631 -31.82 -30.75 -18.12
CA SER A 631 -31.26 -32.09 -17.97
C SER A 631 -29.81 -32.24 -18.42
N VAL A 632 -29.25 -31.24 -19.07
CA VAL A 632 -27.90 -31.27 -19.66
C VAL A 632 -26.99 -30.29 -18.95
N GLN A 633 -25.85 -30.76 -18.44
CA GLN A 633 -24.86 -29.93 -17.75
C GLN A 633 -23.72 -29.56 -18.67
N LEU A 634 -23.30 -28.28 -18.61
CA LEU A 634 -22.09 -27.79 -19.25
C LEU A 634 -20.89 -28.22 -18.44
N LEU A 635 -20.05 -29.10 -18.97
CA LEU A 635 -18.88 -29.66 -18.30
C LEU A 635 -17.64 -28.80 -18.52
N LYS A 636 -17.45 -28.31 -19.74
CA LYS A 636 -16.33 -27.45 -20.13
C LYS A 636 -16.77 -26.48 -21.20
N PHE A 637 -16.25 -25.25 -21.14
CA PHE A 637 -16.49 -24.21 -22.14
C PHE A 637 -15.18 -23.48 -22.40
N SER A 638 -14.78 -23.40 -23.67
CA SER A 638 -13.49 -22.83 -24.06
C SER A 638 -13.66 -22.02 -25.33
N TYR A 639 -12.96 -20.88 -25.40
CA TYR A 639 -12.89 -20.04 -26.61
C TYR A 639 -11.56 -20.24 -27.30
N PHE A 640 -11.60 -20.33 -28.62
CA PHE A 640 -10.46 -20.50 -29.52
C PHE A 640 -10.33 -19.24 -30.39
N PRO A 641 -9.45 -18.29 -30.01
CA PRO A 641 -9.34 -17.02 -30.72
C PRO A 641 -8.92 -17.16 -32.20
N GLU A 642 -8.09 -18.14 -32.53
CA GLU A 642 -7.59 -18.34 -33.89
C GLU A 642 -8.70 -18.86 -34.84
N GLU A 643 -9.69 -19.58 -34.31
CA GLU A 643 -10.83 -20.13 -35.06
C GLU A 643 -12.09 -19.27 -34.88
N ASP A 644 -12.04 -18.25 -34.02
CA ASP A 644 -13.16 -17.40 -33.58
C ASP A 644 -14.40 -18.23 -33.20
N SER A 645 -14.18 -19.33 -32.46
CA SER A 645 -15.19 -20.32 -32.14
C SER A 645 -15.17 -20.74 -30.70
N PHE A 646 -16.32 -21.19 -30.19
CA PHE A 646 -16.45 -21.81 -28.89
C PHE A 646 -16.57 -23.32 -28.99
N ARG A 647 -16.01 -24.04 -28.00
CA ARG A 647 -16.23 -25.47 -27.83
C ARG A 647 -16.81 -25.72 -26.45
N ALA A 648 -17.90 -26.49 -26.44
CA ALA A 648 -18.58 -26.89 -25.22
C ALA A 648 -18.61 -28.41 -25.09
N GLN A 649 -18.26 -28.90 -23.89
CA GLN A 649 -18.51 -30.32 -23.55
C GLN A 649 -19.70 -30.40 -22.61
N VAL A 650 -20.64 -31.25 -22.96
CA VAL A 650 -21.92 -31.40 -22.25
C VAL A 650 -22.16 -32.87 -21.82
N SER A 651 -22.96 -33.04 -20.76
CA SER A 651 -23.24 -34.37 -20.16
C SER A 651 -24.28 -35.20 -20.88
N GLY A 652 -24.93 -34.69 -21.94
CA GLY A 652 -25.99 -35.39 -22.67
C GLY A 652 -26.15 -34.87 -24.10
N GLU A 653 -26.92 -35.59 -24.93
CA GLU A 653 -27.22 -35.16 -26.30
C GLU A 653 -28.10 -33.91 -26.30
N VAL A 654 -27.76 -32.96 -27.14
CA VAL A 654 -28.51 -31.72 -27.37
C VAL A 654 -28.87 -31.57 -28.83
N SER A 655 -29.96 -30.86 -29.11
CA SER A 655 -30.36 -30.55 -30.48
C SER A 655 -29.28 -29.69 -31.19
N GLY A 656 -29.04 -29.99 -32.45
CA GLY A 656 -28.16 -29.19 -33.31
C GLY A 656 -28.59 -27.74 -33.48
N GLU A 657 -29.82 -27.41 -33.13
CA GLU A 657 -30.37 -26.04 -33.16
C GLU A 657 -29.69 -25.13 -32.14
N ILE A 658 -29.22 -25.68 -31.01
CA ILE A 658 -28.52 -24.91 -29.97
C ILE A 658 -27.26 -24.22 -30.49
N ALA A 659 -26.51 -24.85 -31.39
CA ALA A 659 -25.34 -24.24 -32.02
C ALA A 659 -25.74 -23.10 -32.98
N LEU A 660 -26.88 -23.19 -33.65
CA LEU A 660 -27.41 -22.14 -34.50
C LEU A 660 -27.97 -20.97 -33.68
N ASP A 661 -28.70 -21.25 -32.61
CA ASP A 661 -29.24 -20.23 -31.71
C ASP A 661 -28.07 -19.49 -31.01
N PHE A 662 -27.04 -20.21 -30.59
CA PHE A 662 -25.85 -19.62 -30.02
C PHE A 662 -25.12 -18.69 -31.00
N LEU A 663 -24.98 -19.12 -32.27
CA LEU A 663 -24.41 -18.30 -33.34
C LEU A 663 -25.23 -17.03 -33.55
N GLN A 664 -26.57 -17.16 -33.60
CA GLN A 664 -27.44 -15.99 -33.75
C GLN A 664 -27.36 -15.01 -32.59
N MET A 665 -27.21 -15.52 -31.34
CA MET A 665 -27.20 -14.68 -30.14
C MET A 665 -25.82 -14.09 -29.81
N THR A 666 -24.74 -14.70 -30.30
CA THR A 666 -23.37 -14.28 -29.94
C THR A 666 -22.52 -13.84 -31.13
N GLY A 667 -22.89 -14.25 -32.35
CA GLY A 667 -22.08 -14.05 -33.56
C GLY A 667 -20.88 -15.02 -33.69
N HIS A 668 -20.74 -16.00 -32.81
CA HIS A 668 -19.62 -16.94 -32.77
C HIS A 668 -20.11 -18.37 -33.01
N ALA A 669 -19.33 -19.17 -33.74
CA ALA A 669 -19.61 -20.58 -33.94
C ALA A 669 -19.44 -21.38 -32.64
N LEU A 670 -20.30 -22.39 -32.45
CA LEU A 670 -20.24 -23.28 -31.29
C LEU A 670 -20.12 -24.74 -31.76
N SER A 671 -19.10 -25.43 -31.29
CA SER A 671 -18.95 -26.87 -31.43
C SER A 671 -19.30 -27.56 -30.13
N ILE A 672 -20.22 -28.54 -30.15
CA ILE A 672 -20.65 -29.24 -28.95
C ILE A 672 -20.15 -30.69 -29.01
N GLU A 673 -19.38 -31.09 -27.99
CA GLU A 673 -18.88 -32.44 -27.81
C GLU A 673 -19.63 -33.15 -26.69
N TYR A 674 -19.99 -34.40 -26.90
CA TYR A 674 -20.66 -35.20 -25.92
C TYR A 674 -19.64 -36.05 -25.16
N LYS A 675 -19.67 -36.02 -23.87
CA LYS A 675 -18.91 -36.94 -23.05
C LYS A 675 -19.84 -37.98 -22.49
N GLN A 676 -19.78 -39.20 -23.00
CA GLN A 676 -20.45 -40.35 -22.36
C GLN A 676 -19.87 -40.49 -20.96
N GLN A 677 -20.75 -40.54 -19.97
CA GLN A 677 -20.37 -40.88 -18.59
C GLN A 677 -19.73 -42.25 -18.60
N GLN A 678 -18.41 -42.32 -18.49
CA GLN A 678 -17.78 -43.55 -18.03
C GLN A 678 -18.06 -43.61 -16.53
N GLU A 679 -19.00 -44.52 -16.18
CA GLU A 679 -19.10 -45.02 -14.81
C GLU A 679 -17.72 -45.60 -14.42
N LEU A 680 -17.03 -44.89 -13.53
CA LEU A 680 -15.86 -45.41 -12.83
C LEU A 680 -16.34 -46.57 -11.96
N LYS A 681 -16.20 -47.79 -12.44
CA LYS A 681 -16.30 -48.98 -11.61
C LYS A 681 -15.17 -48.91 -10.59
N ILE A 682 -15.52 -48.57 -9.37
CA ILE A 682 -14.63 -48.58 -8.21
C ILE A 682 -14.29 -50.05 -7.92
N GLN A 683 -13.08 -50.45 -8.26
CA GLN A 683 -12.46 -51.63 -7.66
C GLN A 683 -12.06 -51.24 -6.23
N SER A 684 -12.47 -52.02 -5.27
CA SER A 684 -12.11 -51.93 -3.87
C SER A 684 -10.57 -52.02 -3.72
N THR A 685 -9.95 -50.88 -3.57
CA THR A 685 -8.52 -50.76 -3.24
C THR A 685 -8.37 -50.63 -1.74
N THR A 686 -7.38 -51.30 -1.17
CA THR A 686 -7.00 -51.31 0.24
C THR A 686 -6.08 -50.15 0.60
N GLU A 687 -5.75 -49.24 -0.32
CA GLU A 687 -4.93 -48.08 -0.15
C GLU A 687 -5.67 -46.76 -0.47
N PRO A 688 -5.36 -45.66 0.22
CA PRO A 688 -5.98 -44.38 -0.06
C PRO A 688 -5.73 -43.91 -1.51
N LEU A 689 -6.77 -43.37 -2.15
CA LEU A 689 -6.65 -42.75 -3.48
C LEU A 689 -5.52 -41.74 -3.55
N GLU A 690 -4.87 -41.64 -4.71
CA GLU A 690 -3.95 -40.52 -4.92
C GLU A 690 -4.64 -39.16 -4.71
N GLN A 691 -3.89 -38.21 -4.16
CA GLN A 691 -4.41 -36.89 -3.76
C GLN A 691 -5.30 -36.22 -4.83
N ASN A 692 -4.82 -36.20 -6.08
CA ASN A 692 -5.54 -35.55 -7.18
C ASN A 692 -6.84 -36.29 -7.54
N GLN A 693 -6.86 -37.62 -7.41
CA GLN A 693 -8.02 -38.42 -7.65
C GLN A 693 -9.07 -38.26 -6.53
N ALA A 694 -8.60 -38.20 -5.27
CA ALA A 694 -9.49 -37.94 -4.13
C ALA A 694 -10.13 -36.55 -4.23
N LEU A 695 -9.36 -35.51 -4.55
CA LEU A 695 -9.87 -34.15 -4.75
C LEU A 695 -10.85 -34.06 -5.92
N ALA A 696 -10.61 -34.75 -7.03
CA ALA A 696 -11.51 -34.78 -8.18
C ALA A 696 -12.84 -35.48 -7.84
N LEU A 697 -12.79 -36.56 -7.05
CA LEU A 697 -13.98 -37.30 -6.61
C LEU A 697 -14.83 -36.47 -5.62
N ILE A 698 -14.17 -35.74 -4.71
CA ILE A 698 -14.84 -34.78 -3.82
C ILE A 698 -15.49 -33.66 -4.64
N GLU A 699 -14.81 -33.11 -5.63
CA GLU A 699 -15.34 -32.06 -6.50
C GLU A 699 -16.57 -32.53 -7.27
N GLN A 700 -16.51 -33.74 -7.79
CA GLN A 700 -17.63 -34.38 -8.51
C GLN A 700 -18.85 -34.64 -7.61
N ALA A 701 -18.62 -35.04 -6.37
CA ALA A 701 -19.69 -35.29 -5.42
C ALA A 701 -20.47 -34.05 -4.99
N PHE A 702 -19.81 -32.87 -5.03
CA PHE A 702 -20.43 -31.58 -4.73
C PHE A 702 -20.96 -30.84 -5.96
N LEU A 703 -20.88 -31.44 -7.17
CA LEU A 703 -21.47 -30.89 -8.37
C LEU A 703 -23.01 -30.94 -8.26
N GLY A 704 -23.63 -29.75 -8.23
CA GLY A 704 -25.11 -29.61 -8.09
C GLY A 704 -25.61 -29.41 -6.66
N GLU A 705 -24.73 -29.48 -5.66
CA GLU A 705 -25.08 -29.14 -4.28
C GLU A 705 -25.26 -27.61 -4.11
N LYS A 706 -26.17 -27.22 -3.22
CA LYS A 706 -26.56 -25.82 -3.00
C LYS A 706 -25.37 -24.98 -2.51
N TYR A 707 -24.52 -25.53 -1.65
CA TYR A 707 -23.36 -24.86 -1.07
C TYR A 707 -22.12 -25.76 -1.09
N PRO A 708 -21.45 -25.89 -2.23
CA PRO A 708 -20.21 -26.66 -2.32
C PRO A 708 -19.06 -26.02 -1.50
N PRO A 709 -18.05 -26.79 -1.08
CA PRO A 709 -16.90 -26.26 -0.39
C PRO A 709 -16.12 -25.30 -1.31
N HIS A 710 -15.87 -24.08 -0.82
CA HIS A 710 -15.14 -23.07 -1.57
C HIS A 710 -13.62 -23.23 -1.49
N LYS A 711 -13.14 -24.00 -0.53
CA LYS A 711 -11.71 -24.28 -0.36
C LYS A 711 -11.49 -25.72 0.08
N LYS A 712 -10.51 -26.37 -0.53
CA LYS A 712 -10.04 -27.71 -0.21
C LYS A 712 -8.56 -27.61 0.13
N SER A 713 -8.14 -28.07 1.30
CA SER A 713 -6.76 -27.94 1.78
C SER A 713 -6.26 -29.24 2.36
N LEU A 714 -5.06 -29.66 1.96
CA LEU A 714 -4.38 -30.77 2.60
C LEU A 714 -3.77 -30.28 3.90
N LYS A 715 -4.02 -31.00 4.97
CA LYS A 715 -3.45 -30.74 6.30
C LYS A 715 -2.98 -32.03 6.95
N GLN A 716 -2.22 -31.90 8.02
CA GLN A 716 -1.72 -33.02 8.81
C GLN A 716 -1.92 -32.72 10.29
N ASP A 717 -2.34 -33.71 11.04
CA ASP A 717 -2.45 -33.72 12.50
C ASP A 717 -1.76 -34.94 13.10
N GLU A 718 -1.95 -35.20 14.40
CA GLU A 718 -1.35 -36.31 15.12
C GLU A 718 -1.76 -37.67 14.55
N ASP A 719 -2.95 -37.78 13.96
CA ASP A 719 -3.49 -39.00 13.35
C ASP A 719 -3.17 -39.18 11.86
N GLY A 720 -2.37 -38.25 11.25
CA GLY A 720 -1.94 -38.32 9.86
C GLY A 720 -2.53 -37.23 8.96
N ARG A 721 -2.40 -37.43 7.64
CA ARG A 721 -2.87 -36.46 6.63
C ARG A 721 -4.38 -36.51 6.47
N TYR A 722 -5.03 -35.36 6.25
CA TYR A 722 -6.45 -35.25 5.98
C TYR A 722 -6.75 -34.12 4.99
N ILE A 723 -7.92 -34.15 4.38
CA ILE A 723 -8.40 -33.05 3.52
C ILE A 723 -9.40 -32.22 4.33
N GLU A 724 -9.10 -30.93 4.50
CA GLU A 724 -10.02 -29.98 5.12
C GLU A 724 -10.87 -29.30 4.04
N LEU A 725 -12.17 -29.33 4.23
CA LEU A 725 -13.16 -28.72 3.36
C LEU A 725 -13.79 -27.50 4.06
N SER A 726 -13.61 -26.33 3.49
CA SER A 726 -14.17 -25.08 4.02
C SER A 726 -15.42 -24.69 3.26
N PHE A 727 -16.53 -24.52 3.97
CA PHE A 727 -17.82 -24.08 3.47
C PHE A 727 -18.09 -22.62 3.84
N ILE A 728 -19.24 -22.06 3.42
CA ILE A 728 -19.62 -20.68 3.78
C ILE A 728 -19.51 -20.47 5.28
N THR A 729 -20.04 -21.41 6.06
CA THR A 729 -19.83 -21.52 7.51
C THR A 729 -19.61 -22.99 7.88
N PRO A 730 -19.04 -23.30 9.06
CA PRO A 730 -18.96 -24.68 9.55
C PRO A 730 -20.32 -25.38 9.67
N GLN A 731 -21.38 -24.64 9.98
CA GLN A 731 -22.74 -25.14 10.08
C GLN A 731 -23.26 -25.63 8.72
N VAL A 732 -23.02 -24.87 7.67
CA VAL A 732 -23.35 -25.28 6.28
C VAL A 732 -22.63 -26.57 5.93
N GLY A 733 -21.34 -26.71 6.30
CA GLY A 733 -20.57 -27.93 6.09
C GLY A 733 -21.11 -29.13 6.88
N ALA A 734 -21.60 -28.91 8.10
CA ALA A 734 -22.20 -29.95 8.94
C ALA A 734 -23.46 -30.55 8.30
N GLY A 735 -24.20 -29.79 7.50
CA GLY A 735 -25.33 -30.28 6.74
C GLY A 735 -25.00 -31.37 5.69
N TYR A 736 -23.71 -31.45 5.29
CA TYR A 736 -23.24 -32.45 4.33
C TYR A 736 -22.55 -33.66 4.96
N ARG A 737 -22.78 -33.92 6.27
CA ARG A 737 -22.08 -34.98 7.03
C ARG A 737 -22.18 -36.35 6.39
N GLU A 738 -23.38 -36.76 5.96
CA GLU A 738 -23.60 -38.06 5.31
C GLU A 738 -22.83 -38.21 3.99
N LEU A 739 -22.71 -37.11 3.21
CA LEU A 739 -21.96 -37.10 1.99
C LEU A 739 -20.45 -37.18 2.26
N LEU A 740 -19.98 -36.49 3.31
CA LEU A 740 -18.59 -36.51 3.72
C LEU A 740 -18.16 -37.89 4.21
N ASP A 741 -18.97 -38.54 5.05
CA ASP A 741 -18.71 -39.91 5.55
C ASP A 741 -18.66 -40.91 4.38
N LYS A 742 -19.52 -40.76 3.37
CA LYS A 742 -19.48 -41.54 2.15
C LYS A 742 -18.20 -41.30 1.33
N LEU A 743 -17.76 -40.07 1.22
CA LEU A 743 -16.53 -39.70 0.52
C LEU A 743 -15.29 -40.21 1.27
N GLU A 744 -15.26 -40.16 2.59
CA GLU A 744 -14.21 -40.78 3.40
C GLU A 744 -14.07 -42.27 3.10
N CYS A 745 -15.19 -43.00 3.04
CA CYS A 745 -15.19 -44.42 2.68
C CYS A 745 -14.73 -44.68 1.24
N GLN A 746 -15.06 -43.80 0.31
CA GLN A 746 -14.69 -43.94 -1.10
C GLN A 746 -13.24 -43.55 -1.41
N THR A 747 -12.71 -42.56 -0.73
CA THR A 747 -11.36 -42.01 -0.98
C THR A 747 -10.32 -42.64 -0.07
N LEU A 748 -10.75 -43.22 1.06
CA LEU A 748 -9.90 -43.61 2.20
C LEU A 748 -9.04 -42.44 2.75
N TRP A 749 -9.47 -41.19 2.50
CA TRP A 749 -8.91 -39.99 3.11
C TRP A 749 -9.85 -39.55 4.23
N ARG A 750 -9.25 -39.10 5.35
CA ARG A 750 -9.99 -38.41 6.41
C ARG A 750 -10.41 -37.02 5.91
N LEU A 751 -11.67 -36.65 6.07
CA LEU A 751 -12.22 -35.38 5.70
C LEU A 751 -12.62 -34.59 6.95
N LYS A 752 -12.13 -33.36 7.08
CA LYS A 752 -12.51 -32.48 8.19
C LYS A 752 -13.15 -31.21 7.70
N LEU A 753 -14.10 -30.71 8.48
CA LEU A 753 -14.69 -29.40 8.22
C LEU A 753 -13.76 -28.30 8.71
N GLY A 754 -13.52 -27.31 7.84
CA GLY A 754 -12.80 -26.10 8.19
C GLY A 754 -13.60 -25.23 9.15
N SER A 755 -12.93 -24.63 10.12
CA SER A 755 -13.55 -23.74 11.13
C SER A 755 -13.74 -22.30 10.63
N SER A 756 -13.16 -21.94 9.47
CA SER A 756 -13.21 -20.59 8.93
C SER A 756 -14.56 -20.26 8.28
N VAL A 757 -15.00 -19.00 8.43
CA VAL A 757 -16.23 -18.47 7.80
C VAL A 757 -15.83 -17.64 6.57
N ASN A 758 -16.48 -17.92 5.44
CA ASN A 758 -16.39 -17.08 4.25
C ASN A 758 -17.31 -15.86 4.40
N GLN A 759 -16.77 -14.78 4.91
CA GLN A 759 -17.53 -13.57 5.23
C GLN A 759 -18.27 -13.00 4.01
N LEU A 760 -17.61 -12.94 2.85
CA LEU A 760 -18.22 -12.40 1.63
C LEU A 760 -19.41 -13.23 1.16
N ALA A 761 -19.27 -14.55 1.14
CA ALA A 761 -20.34 -15.44 0.76
C ALA A 761 -21.50 -15.43 1.78
N LEU A 762 -21.20 -15.33 3.08
CA LEU A 762 -22.20 -15.21 4.14
C LEU A 762 -23.01 -13.91 4.03
N LEU A 763 -22.35 -12.77 3.76
CA LEU A 763 -23.00 -11.48 3.57
C LEU A 763 -23.85 -11.44 2.29
N SER A 764 -23.36 -12.07 1.22
CA SER A 764 -24.12 -12.23 -0.02
C SER A 764 -25.37 -13.10 0.19
N LEU A 765 -25.23 -14.17 0.97
CA LEU A 765 -26.34 -15.06 1.32
C LEU A 765 -27.39 -14.33 2.17
N ALA A 766 -26.96 -13.52 3.16
CA ALA A 766 -27.86 -12.70 3.96
C ALA A 766 -28.66 -11.70 3.10
N ARG A 767 -28.02 -11.11 2.09
CA ARG A 767 -28.70 -10.25 1.11
C ARG A 767 -29.75 -11.02 0.34
N SER A 768 -29.41 -12.19 -0.21
CA SER A 768 -30.33 -12.99 -1.02
C SER A 768 -31.55 -13.48 -0.21
N PHE A 769 -31.39 -13.76 1.07
CA PHE A 769 -32.48 -14.11 1.98
C PHE A 769 -33.46 -12.95 2.16
N VAL A 770 -32.93 -11.73 2.38
CA VAL A 770 -33.79 -10.52 2.54
C VAL A 770 -34.54 -10.20 1.26
N GLU A 771 -33.86 -10.23 0.10
CA GLU A 771 -34.45 -9.93 -1.21
C GLU A 771 -35.50 -10.96 -1.63
N LYS A 772 -35.28 -12.24 -1.34
CA LYS A 772 -36.22 -13.33 -1.65
C LYS A 772 -37.55 -13.18 -0.93
N GLU A 773 -37.55 -12.65 0.29
CA GLU A 773 -38.75 -12.37 1.08
C GLU A 773 -39.33 -10.95 0.82
N GLY A 774 -38.84 -10.27 -0.22
CA GLY A 774 -39.34 -8.97 -0.65
C GLY A 774 -38.86 -7.79 0.18
N GLY A 775 -37.79 -7.98 0.97
CA GLY A 775 -37.15 -6.90 1.71
C GLY A 775 -36.14 -6.13 0.85
N ILE A 776 -35.93 -4.84 1.17
CA ILE A 776 -34.92 -3.98 0.53
C ILE A 776 -33.90 -3.54 1.57
N LEU A 777 -32.62 -3.73 1.26
CA LEU A 777 -31.51 -3.33 2.13
C LEU A 777 -31.17 -1.85 1.91
N LYS A 778 -31.08 -1.08 3.00
CA LYS A 778 -30.60 0.32 2.99
C LYS A 778 -29.08 0.42 2.85
N LYS A 779 -28.35 -0.57 3.39
CA LYS A 779 -26.88 -0.68 3.34
C LYS A 779 -26.49 -2.13 3.17
N ASN A 780 -25.24 -2.36 2.71
CA ASN A 780 -24.69 -3.71 2.66
C ASN A 780 -24.68 -4.34 4.06
N PRO A 781 -25.02 -5.66 4.17
CA PRO A 781 -24.89 -6.38 5.42
C PRO A 781 -23.47 -6.31 5.98
N SER A 782 -23.33 -6.36 7.30
CA SER A 782 -22.02 -6.32 7.97
C SER A 782 -21.84 -7.53 8.91
N TYR A 783 -20.61 -8.07 8.92
CA TYR A 783 -20.25 -9.26 9.67
C TYR A 783 -19.83 -8.92 11.10
N LEU A 784 -20.43 -9.57 12.09
CA LEU A 784 -20.14 -9.44 13.52
C LEU A 784 -19.70 -10.80 14.09
N GLY A 785 -18.52 -11.27 13.66
CA GLY A 785 -18.03 -12.63 13.93
C GLY A 785 -17.96 -13.02 15.40
N ALA A 786 -17.50 -12.13 16.28
CA ALA A 786 -17.41 -12.38 17.72
C ALA A 786 -18.79 -12.65 18.38
N GLN A 787 -19.89 -12.24 17.74
CA GLN A 787 -21.26 -12.40 18.23
C GLN A 787 -22.06 -13.43 17.42
N THR A 788 -21.47 -14.08 16.43
CA THR A 788 -22.16 -14.97 15.47
C THR A 788 -23.39 -14.31 14.81
N LYS A 789 -23.23 -13.03 14.40
CA LYS A 789 -24.32 -12.23 13.84
C LYS A 789 -23.91 -11.59 12.51
N VAL A 790 -24.94 -11.39 11.67
CA VAL A 790 -24.87 -10.54 10.48
C VAL A 790 -25.85 -9.39 10.68
N ARG A 791 -25.35 -8.16 10.70
CA ARG A 791 -26.18 -6.97 10.83
C ARG A 791 -26.68 -6.53 9.48
N ILE A 792 -28.00 -6.33 9.38
CA ILE A 792 -28.71 -5.84 8.20
C ILE A 792 -29.42 -4.52 8.53
N SER A 793 -29.37 -3.56 7.63
CA SER A 793 -30.14 -2.31 7.71
C SER A 793 -31.15 -2.32 6.56
N LEU A 794 -32.44 -2.20 6.89
CA LEU A 794 -33.54 -2.36 5.94
C LEU A 794 -34.12 -0.98 5.57
N GLU A 795 -34.36 -0.78 4.28
CA GLU A 795 -35.18 0.31 3.77
C GLU A 795 -36.65 -0.11 3.74
N GLN A 796 -36.89 -1.38 3.35
CA GLN A 796 -38.19 -2.01 3.38
C GLN A 796 -38.08 -3.38 4.08
N PRO A 797 -38.85 -3.64 5.16
CA PRO A 797 -38.78 -4.91 5.86
C PRO A 797 -39.37 -6.05 5.01
N PRO A 798 -38.83 -7.27 5.10
CA PRO A 798 -39.43 -8.46 4.47
C PRO A 798 -40.78 -8.81 5.11
N LYS A 799 -41.58 -9.64 4.43
CA LYS A 799 -42.96 -10.01 4.84
C LYS A 799 -43.00 -10.68 6.22
N ASN A 800 -42.00 -11.48 6.57
CA ASN A 800 -41.88 -12.13 7.89
C ASN A 800 -40.39 -12.22 8.29
N ILE A 801 -39.98 -11.27 9.11
CA ILE A 801 -38.57 -11.15 9.49
C ILE A 801 -38.15 -12.19 10.52
N GLU A 802 -39.06 -12.64 11.43
CA GLU A 802 -38.76 -13.66 12.43
C GLU A 802 -38.51 -15.02 11.77
N LYS A 803 -39.35 -15.39 10.80
CA LYS A 803 -39.17 -16.60 10.04
C LYS A 803 -37.87 -16.59 9.19
N LEU A 804 -37.57 -15.45 8.60
CA LEU A 804 -36.34 -15.25 7.80
C LEU A 804 -35.10 -15.38 8.67
N GLU A 805 -35.10 -14.84 9.87
CA GLU A 805 -34.01 -14.96 10.84
C GLU A 805 -33.81 -16.41 11.28
N GLU A 806 -34.89 -17.11 11.56
CA GLU A 806 -34.87 -18.52 11.96
C GLU A 806 -34.33 -19.43 10.82
N GLU A 807 -34.82 -19.23 9.60
CA GLU A 807 -34.33 -19.98 8.42
C GLU A 807 -32.83 -19.68 8.16
N PHE A 808 -32.42 -18.43 8.24
CA PHE A 808 -31.03 -18.05 8.04
C PHE A 808 -30.11 -18.62 9.12
N PHE A 809 -30.55 -18.61 10.38
CA PHE A 809 -29.82 -19.23 11.50
C PHE A 809 -29.68 -20.73 11.33
N GLN A 810 -30.77 -21.43 11.00
CA GLN A 810 -30.76 -22.86 10.79
C GLN A 810 -29.80 -23.28 9.67
N GLU A 811 -29.74 -22.48 8.59
CA GLU A 811 -28.88 -22.77 7.45
C GLU A 811 -27.41 -22.39 7.68
N THR A 812 -27.12 -21.28 8.36
CA THR A 812 -25.77 -20.74 8.45
C THR A 812 -25.12 -20.78 9.83
N GLY A 813 -25.91 -20.93 10.88
CA GLY A 813 -25.47 -20.78 12.28
C GLY A 813 -25.24 -19.33 12.72
N PHE A 814 -25.65 -18.33 11.90
CA PHE A 814 -25.54 -16.91 12.22
C PHE A 814 -26.91 -16.25 12.35
N HIS A 815 -27.09 -15.40 13.36
CA HIS A 815 -28.30 -14.60 13.55
C HIS A 815 -28.27 -13.36 12.66
N LEU A 816 -29.45 -12.94 12.18
CA LEU A 816 -29.63 -11.63 11.56
C LEU A 816 -29.96 -10.60 12.66
N GLU A 817 -29.19 -9.50 12.71
CA GLU A 817 -29.43 -8.40 13.65
C GLU A 817 -29.86 -7.15 12.88
N LEU A 818 -31.01 -6.59 13.25
CA LEU A 818 -31.47 -5.32 12.67
C LEU A 818 -30.62 -4.16 13.15
N GLY A 819 -29.94 -3.50 12.21
CA GLY A 819 -29.22 -2.26 12.45
C GLY A 819 -30.14 -1.05 12.26
N SER A 820 -29.99 -0.06 13.13
CA SER A 820 -30.68 1.23 13.03
C SER A 820 -30.31 2.03 11.77
#